data_4a639ec626423d6c648d1d6bd8f5a9d0
#
_entry.id   4a639ec626423d6c648d1d6bd8f5a9d0
#
_cell.length_a   1.000
_cell.length_b   1.000
_cell.length_c   1.000
_cell.angle_alpha   90.00
_cell.angle_beta   90.00
_cell.angle_gamma   90.00
#
_symmetry.space_group_name_H-M   'P 1'
#
loop_
_entity.id
_entity.type
_entity.pdbx_description
1 polymer ?
#
loop_
_entity_poly.entity_id
_entity_poly.type
_entity_poly.pdbx_seq_one_letter_code
_entity_poly.pdbx_strand_id
1 'polypeptide(L)'
;MTPFELVGIHWRGPGALDFRVQRAAGRWSAWQPVVEDEGDAPDAGSAEARATRGWRLGAPVWVGKARRVEVRVHGRVARARALTVRSPVSKVPLRVTTTAGAPKIVPRSAWQADESIRRAAPVYADTLRMAYVHHTAGTNDYTALQAPAIVRGIELYHVKGNGWNDIGYNALVDRFGTVYEGRYGGIDRNVVGAHAKGFNTGSFGIALMGSYQAAEPPQAAVDALVRTLAWRLDLGHVDPLSMVNQISSGNERFNEGIPVLLRAISGHRDTGLTECPGQRLYTLLPSIAKRVATLGLPKLYAPLAAPDEAGGIRFTARLSSSLPWQVTVTDAAGAVVGTGNGTGADVDWTWRPSGPIPAGARWRIEASGATPALGTLGAQSTTALQIAVSSTDPLTLSPNGDGQGDTAEVGFTLAADANVGADVLDPTGIVVTQAAPLRWRRAGERTIIVAAGPLADGTYTLRLTAKAAGGRVATAELPLLVTRTLGRVTLDGDSFTPNGDGSRDTLAISIPLTAPATLAVRVLRDGKWVATPLAGSFEAGTQVARWDGSKRVGRARDGAYVVSVESTDAVGAARVELPVLLDRTAPRVRLVSASPAVLRVSEPATLVARVNGALRRISVVAAGDVRLRRISALRTLVVVARDAAGNRSVLRRR
;
A
#
# COMPACT_ATOMS: atom_id res chain seq x y z
N MET A 1 14.90 32.22 17.13
CA MET A 1 14.58 30.98 16.41
C MET A 1 15.54 30.80 15.25
N THR A 2 16.04 29.60 15.05
CA THR A 2 16.91 29.28 13.91
C THR A 2 16.12 29.46 12.60
N PRO A 3 16.63 30.18 11.59
CA PRO A 3 15.97 30.31 10.29
C PRO A 3 15.79 28.95 9.61
N PHE A 4 14.70 28.82 8.85
CA PHE A 4 14.38 27.64 8.05
C PHE A 4 13.97 28.06 6.63
N GLU A 5 14.03 27.15 5.68
CA GLU A 5 13.70 27.42 4.29
C GLU A 5 12.52 26.60 3.76
N LEU A 6 12.18 25.49 4.44
CA LEU A 6 11.05 24.63 4.05
C LEU A 6 10.19 24.33 5.27
N VAL A 7 8.87 24.21 5.06
CA VAL A 7 7.90 23.89 6.09
C VAL A 7 6.93 22.82 5.57
N GLY A 8 6.61 21.85 6.42
CA GLY A 8 5.48 20.95 6.25
C GLY A 8 4.66 20.88 7.52
N ILE A 9 3.38 20.58 7.42
CA ILE A 9 2.48 20.57 8.55
C ILE A 9 1.71 19.26 8.58
N HIS A 10 1.81 18.55 9.69
CA HIS A 10 1.05 17.33 9.93
C HIS A 10 -0.10 17.62 10.89
N TRP A 11 -1.23 16.93 10.69
CA TRP A 11 -2.36 17.06 11.62
C TRP A 11 -3.14 15.75 11.81
N ARG A 12 -3.99 15.74 12.82
CA ARG A 12 -4.96 14.67 13.08
C ARG A 12 -6.35 15.24 13.15
N GLY A 13 -7.30 14.56 12.54
CA GLY A 13 -8.71 14.96 12.47
C GLY A 13 -9.13 15.40 11.06
N PRO A 14 -10.44 15.51 10.81
CA PRO A 14 -10.99 15.78 9.48
C PRO A 14 -10.90 17.24 9.04
N GLY A 15 -10.46 18.16 9.91
CA GLY A 15 -10.32 19.58 9.58
C GLY A 15 -9.18 19.87 8.62
N ALA A 16 -9.14 21.09 8.10
CA ALA A 16 -8.11 21.62 7.21
C ALA A 16 -7.25 22.69 7.92
N LEU A 17 -6.10 22.99 7.34
CA LEU A 17 -5.16 23.97 7.87
C LEU A 17 -4.73 24.95 6.80
N ASP A 18 -4.57 26.22 7.18
CA ASP A 18 -3.77 27.20 6.43
C ASP A 18 -2.51 27.51 7.22
N PHE A 19 -1.49 27.99 6.52
CA PHE A 19 -0.30 28.52 7.14
C PHE A 19 0.20 29.79 6.46
N ARG A 20 1.00 30.55 7.20
CA ARG A 20 1.83 31.63 6.67
C ARG A 20 3.16 31.67 7.40
N VAL A 21 4.15 32.26 6.76
CA VAL A 21 5.49 32.39 7.33
C VAL A 21 5.92 33.84 7.45
N GLN A 22 6.68 34.16 8.50
CA GLN A 22 7.38 35.43 8.61
C GLN A 22 8.77 35.28 8.01
N ARG A 23 9.00 35.99 6.90
CA ARG A 23 10.30 36.00 6.22
C ARG A 23 11.36 36.70 7.07
N ALA A 24 12.63 36.47 6.78
CA ALA A 24 13.75 37.02 7.52
C ALA A 24 13.71 38.57 7.62
N ALA A 25 13.15 39.27 6.63
CA ALA A 25 12.90 40.70 6.60
C ALA A 25 11.69 41.18 7.45
N GLY A 26 11.08 40.31 8.25
CA GLY A 26 9.98 40.65 9.16
C GLY A 26 8.58 40.62 8.52
N ARG A 27 8.46 40.56 7.21
CA ARG A 27 7.17 40.53 6.49
C ARG A 27 6.52 39.14 6.57
N TRP A 28 5.19 39.10 6.80
CA TRP A 28 4.40 37.89 6.68
C TRP A 28 4.05 37.60 5.22
N SER A 29 4.06 36.33 4.83
CA SER A 29 3.46 35.88 3.58
C SER A 29 1.92 35.96 3.64
N ALA A 30 1.27 35.87 2.49
CA ALA A 30 -0.15 35.56 2.45
C ALA A 30 -0.42 34.20 3.11
N TRP A 31 -1.64 33.97 3.60
CA TRP A 31 -2.13 32.67 4.01
C TRP A 31 -2.25 31.75 2.80
N GLN A 32 -1.83 30.51 2.96
CA GLN A 32 -1.93 29.48 1.94
C GLN A 32 -2.42 28.18 2.58
N PRO A 33 -3.24 27.37 1.86
CA PRO A 33 -3.71 26.11 2.40
C PRO A 33 -2.56 25.12 2.56
N VAL A 34 -2.66 24.25 3.56
CA VAL A 34 -1.83 23.07 3.67
C VAL A 34 -2.40 22.02 2.72
N VAL A 35 -1.71 21.77 1.63
CA VAL A 35 -2.08 20.70 0.71
C VAL A 35 -1.68 19.38 1.36
N GLU A 36 -2.63 18.43 1.47
CA GLU A 36 -2.34 17.10 1.98
C GLU A 36 -1.56 16.31 0.94
N ASP A 37 -0.50 15.66 1.38
CA ASP A 37 0.30 14.73 0.60
C ASP A 37 -0.38 13.35 0.66
N GLU A 38 -1.53 13.26 -0.03
CA GLU A 38 -2.40 12.09 0.00
C GLU A 38 -1.80 10.98 -0.86
N GLY A 39 -1.27 9.94 -0.20
CA GLY A 39 -0.81 8.72 -0.86
C GLY A 39 0.66 8.67 -1.25
N ASP A 40 1.43 9.78 -1.21
CA ASP A 40 2.89 9.72 -1.21
C ASP A 40 3.32 9.12 0.13
N ALA A 41 3.54 7.81 0.13
CA ALA A 41 3.89 7.07 1.33
C ALA A 41 4.51 5.71 1.00
N PRO A 42 5.26 5.13 1.95
CA PRO A 42 5.64 3.73 1.92
C PRO A 42 4.43 2.81 1.97
N ASP A 43 4.56 1.60 1.46
CA ASP A 43 3.50 0.58 1.51
C ASP A 43 3.12 0.24 2.97
N ALA A 44 1.83 0.07 3.24
CA ALA A 44 1.25 0.04 4.58
C ALA A 44 1.86 -1.03 5.52
N GLY A 45 2.25 -2.19 4.99
CA GLY A 45 2.90 -3.29 5.72
C GLY A 45 4.38 -3.06 6.06
N SER A 46 5.02 -2.02 5.48
CA SER A 46 6.44 -1.77 5.67
C SER A 46 6.77 -1.19 7.05
N ALA A 47 8.01 -1.43 7.52
CA ALA A 47 8.50 -0.82 8.76
C ALA A 47 8.52 0.71 8.67
N GLU A 48 8.75 1.25 7.48
CA GLU A 48 8.81 2.66 7.15
C GLU A 48 7.46 3.38 7.35
N ALA A 49 6.34 2.71 7.04
CA ALA A 49 5.00 3.29 7.17
C ALA A 49 4.53 3.52 8.62
N ARG A 50 5.17 2.89 9.61
CA ARG A 50 4.71 2.94 11.01
C ARG A 50 4.84 4.32 11.64
N ALA A 51 5.80 5.12 11.18
CA ALA A 51 6.14 6.42 11.79
C ALA A 51 5.03 7.48 11.63
N THR A 52 4.22 7.38 10.56
CA THR A 52 3.18 8.35 10.21
C THR A 52 1.76 7.88 10.50
N ARG A 53 1.59 6.70 11.11
CA ARG A 53 0.26 6.13 11.38
C ARG A 53 -0.66 7.12 12.10
N GLY A 54 -1.81 7.39 11.48
CA GLY A 54 -2.84 8.29 12.01
C GLY A 54 -2.53 9.79 11.93
N TRP A 55 -1.52 10.18 11.16
CA TRP A 55 -1.26 11.57 10.79
C TRP A 55 -1.65 11.80 9.33
N ARG A 56 -2.29 12.93 9.05
CA ARG A 56 -2.37 13.52 7.71
C ARG A 56 -1.09 14.31 7.49
N LEU A 57 -0.45 14.09 6.37
CA LEU A 57 0.85 14.70 6.03
C LEU A 57 0.60 15.84 5.06
N GLY A 58 1.09 17.04 5.39
CA GLY A 58 1.07 18.13 4.43
C GLY A 58 2.31 18.08 3.53
N ALA A 59 2.13 18.40 2.25
CA ALA A 59 3.23 18.50 1.31
C ALA A 59 4.27 19.54 1.77
N PRO A 60 5.58 19.27 1.61
CA PRO A 60 6.62 20.19 2.02
C PRO A 60 6.70 21.42 1.09
N VAL A 61 6.59 22.61 1.66
CA VAL A 61 6.59 23.87 0.91
C VAL A 61 7.89 24.64 1.15
N TRP A 62 8.61 24.95 0.07
CA TRP A 62 9.74 25.88 0.12
C TRP A 62 9.24 27.30 0.30
N VAL A 63 9.69 27.96 1.36
CA VAL A 63 9.24 29.31 1.75
C VAL A 63 10.36 30.36 1.68
N GLY A 64 11.60 29.92 1.32
CA GLY A 64 12.80 30.74 1.43
C GLY A 64 13.14 30.98 2.90
N LYS A 65 14.08 31.91 3.18
CA LYS A 65 14.48 32.20 4.58
C LYS A 65 13.32 32.76 5.41
N ALA A 66 12.83 31.95 6.34
CA ALA A 66 11.77 32.30 7.27
C ALA A 66 12.21 32.09 8.73
N ARG A 67 11.51 32.74 9.67
CA ARG A 67 11.83 32.67 11.11
C ARG A 67 10.67 32.16 11.95
N ARG A 68 9.42 32.35 11.47
CA ARG A 68 8.20 31.93 12.17
C ARG A 68 7.22 31.32 11.19
N VAL A 69 6.39 30.41 11.67
CA VAL A 69 5.24 29.87 10.97
C VAL A 69 4.01 30.05 11.87
N GLU A 70 2.92 30.50 11.30
CA GLU A 70 1.60 30.52 11.93
C GLU A 70 0.70 29.54 11.20
N VAL A 71 -0.15 28.87 11.95
CA VAL A 71 -1.11 27.89 11.44
C VAL A 71 -2.51 28.33 11.85
N ARG A 72 -3.42 28.35 10.89
CA ARG A 72 -4.85 28.58 11.08
C ARG A 72 -5.58 27.25 10.91
N VAL A 73 -6.47 26.97 11.84
CA VAL A 73 -7.24 25.72 11.88
C VAL A 73 -8.65 25.96 11.38
N HIS A 74 -9.12 25.09 10.46
CA HIS A 74 -10.48 25.06 9.96
C HIS A 74 -11.16 23.74 10.35
N GLY A 75 -12.29 23.81 11.03
CA GLY A 75 -13.04 22.64 11.49
C GLY A 75 -12.35 21.89 12.65
N ARG A 76 -12.52 20.56 12.70
CA ARG A 76 -12.05 19.74 13.82
C ARG A 76 -10.65 19.18 13.57
N VAL A 77 -9.64 19.79 14.17
CA VAL A 77 -8.25 19.32 14.21
C VAL A 77 -7.89 18.98 15.66
N ALA A 78 -7.63 17.72 15.92
CA ALA A 78 -7.28 17.24 17.26
C ALA A 78 -5.85 17.61 17.65
N ARG A 79 -4.95 17.61 16.69
CA ARG A 79 -3.52 17.93 16.88
C ARG A 79 -2.92 18.39 15.56
N ALA A 80 -2.06 19.40 15.63
CA ALA A 80 -1.22 19.83 14.48
C ALA A 80 0.23 20.02 14.95
N ARG A 81 1.18 19.79 14.04
CA ARG A 81 2.60 20.08 14.25
C ARG A 81 3.20 20.67 12.97
N ALA A 82 3.91 21.78 13.11
CA ALA A 82 4.71 22.34 12.04
C ALA A 82 6.14 21.79 12.12
N LEU A 83 6.63 21.30 11.00
CA LEU A 83 7.97 20.76 10.81
C LEU A 83 8.74 21.77 9.96
N THR A 84 9.75 22.40 10.53
CA THR A 84 10.59 23.37 9.84
C THR A 84 11.93 22.74 9.50
N VAL A 85 12.35 22.90 8.26
CA VAL A 85 13.57 22.31 7.73
C VAL A 85 14.54 23.41 7.32
N ARG A 86 15.78 23.29 7.80
CA ARG A 86 16.89 24.15 7.38
C ARG A 86 17.61 23.48 6.21
N SER A 87 17.54 24.11 5.04
CA SER A 87 18.22 23.66 3.83
C SER A 87 18.80 24.88 3.07
N PRO A 88 19.93 25.42 3.51
CA PRO A 88 20.50 26.62 2.92
C PRO A 88 20.95 26.38 1.48
N VAL A 89 20.81 27.40 0.64
CA VAL A 89 21.27 27.37 -0.75
C VAL A 89 22.81 27.32 -0.76
N SER A 90 23.34 26.33 -1.49
CA SER A 90 24.79 26.19 -1.72
C SER A 90 25.22 26.99 -2.96
N LYS A 91 26.41 27.57 -2.90
CA LYS A 91 27.05 28.21 -4.06
C LYS A 91 27.98 27.27 -4.85
N VAL A 92 28.07 25.99 -4.40
CA VAL A 92 28.88 24.97 -5.10
C VAL A 92 28.23 24.66 -6.43
N PRO A 93 28.96 24.70 -7.55
CA PRO A 93 28.42 24.30 -8.85
C PRO A 93 27.95 22.86 -8.86
N LEU A 94 26.78 22.62 -9.46
CA LEU A 94 26.25 21.27 -9.61
C LEU A 94 27.11 20.46 -10.57
N ARG A 95 27.57 19.31 -10.12
CA ARG A 95 28.16 18.30 -10.98
C ARG A 95 27.05 17.41 -11.52
N VAL A 96 27.10 17.11 -12.82
CA VAL A 96 26.20 16.15 -13.47
C VAL A 96 26.98 14.91 -13.86
N THR A 97 26.36 13.76 -13.75
CA THR A 97 26.90 12.52 -14.32
C THR A 97 26.25 12.25 -15.67
N THR A 98 27.06 11.74 -16.60
CA THR A 98 26.60 11.27 -17.91
C THR A 98 26.91 9.79 -17.99
N THR A 99 25.88 8.97 -18.03
CA THR A 99 25.98 7.53 -18.37
C THR A 99 25.51 7.37 -19.81
N ALA A 100 26.10 6.46 -20.56
CA ALA A 100 25.71 6.23 -21.95
C ALA A 100 24.18 5.99 -22.05
N GLY A 101 23.51 6.74 -22.93
CA GLY A 101 22.06 6.68 -23.10
C GLY A 101 21.23 7.39 -22.02
N ALA A 102 21.81 7.75 -20.88
CA ALA A 102 21.08 8.42 -19.80
C ALA A 102 20.98 9.94 -20.03
N PRO A 103 19.94 10.63 -19.53
CA PRO A 103 19.94 12.06 -19.42
C PRO A 103 21.02 12.54 -18.45
N LYS A 104 21.35 13.85 -18.51
CA LYS A 104 22.23 14.45 -17.50
C LYS A 104 21.56 14.44 -16.14
N ILE A 105 22.14 13.77 -15.14
CA ILE A 105 21.59 13.59 -13.79
C ILE A 105 22.52 14.23 -12.77
N VAL A 106 21.95 14.97 -11.86
CA VAL A 106 22.62 15.49 -10.67
C VAL A 106 22.61 14.39 -9.61
N PRO A 107 23.75 13.74 -9.29
CA PRO A 107 23.80 12.69 -8.30
C PRO A 107 23.57 13.23 -6.89
N ARG A 108 23.22 12.36 -5.96
CA ARG A 108 22.95 12.70 -4.56
C ARG A 108 24.07 13.52 -3.90
N SER A 109 25.32 13.18 -4.17
CA SER A 109 26.48 13.91 -3.63
C SER A 109 26.56 15.37 -4.12
N ALA A 110 26.10 15.66 -5.34
CA ALA A 110 26.16 16.99 -5.93
C ALA A 110 25.09 17.94 -5.38
N TRP A 111 23.89 17.45 -5.03
CA TRP A 111 22.87 18.24 -4.34
C TRP A 111 22.99 18.15 -2.80
N GLN A 112 24.06 17.47 -2.29
CA GLN A 112 24.45 17.40 -0.89
C GLN A 112 23.38 16.65 -0.04
N ALA A 113 22.95 15.47 -0.49
CA ALA A 113 22.15 14.57 0.32
C ALA A 113 22.83 14.28 1.67
N ASP A 114 22.07 14.23 2.73
CA ASP A 114 22.58 13.85 4.06
C ASP A 114 22.46 12.32 4.22
N GLU A 115 23.44 11.59 3.71
CA GLU A 115 23.43 10.13 3.74
C GLU A 115 23.41 9.54 5.17
N SER A 116 23.78 10.34 6.17
CA SER A 116 23.82 9.92 7.58
C SER A 116 22.44 9.76 8.20
N ILE A 117 21.41 10.40 7.62
CA ILE A 117 20.05 10.36 8.15
C ILE A 117 19.24 9.19 7.61
N ARG A 118 19.71 8.50 6.56
CA ARG A 118 19.00 7.34 6.00
C ARG A 118 18.75 6.29 7.09
N ARG A 119 17.55 5.73 7.11
CA ARG A 119 17.11 4.85 8.20
C ARG A 119 17.25 3.37 7.89
N ALA A 120 17.39 3.01 6.60
CA ALA A 120 17.59 1.63 6.16
C ALA A 120 18.35 1.55 4.84
N ALA A 121 18.84 0.35 4.52
CA ALA A 121 19.36 0.03 3.21
C ALA A 121 18.23 0.06 2.16
N PRO A 122 18.54 0.34 0.87
CA PRO A 122 17.55 0.31 -0.19
C PRO A 122 17.02 -1.09 -0.42
N VAL A 123 15.71 -1.17 -0.69
CA VAL A 123 15.04 -2.39 -1.15
C VAL A 123 14.90 -2.33 -2.66
N TYR A 124 15.11 -3.43 -3.35
CA TYR A 124 15.03 -3.52 -4.80
C TYR A 124 13.90 -4.45 -5.22
N ALA A 125 13.14 -4.05 -6.23
CA ALA A 125 12.23 -4.94 -6.92
C ALA A 125 12.97 -5.73 -8.00
N ASP A 126 12.52 -6.93 -8.29
CA ASP A 126 13.14 -7.80 -9.32
C ASP A 126 13.05 -7.16 -10.71
N THR A 127 11.93 -6.50 -11.01
CA THR A 127 11.67 -5.90 -12.32
C THR A 127 11.05 -4.52 -12.17
N LEU A 128 11.33 -3.64 -13.13
CA LEU A 128 10.53 -2.44 -13.37
C LEU A 128 9.32 -2.82 -14.23
N ARG A 129 8.15 -2.31 -13.87
CA ARG A 129 6.90 -2.58 -14.59
C ARG A 129 6.24 -1.33 -15.13
N MET A 130 6.44 -0.18 -14.46
CA MET A 130 5.80 1.08 -14.81
C MET A 130 6.49 2.27 -14.17
N ALA A 131 6.05 3.47 -14.51
CA ALA A 131 6.44 4.71 -13.86
C ALA A 131 5.22 5.51 -13.38
N TYR A 132 5.36 6.15 -12.22
CA TYR A 132 4.43 7.16 -11.72
C TYR A 132 5.02 8.55 -11.88
N VAL A 133 4.23 9.44 -12.47
CA VAL A 133 4.52 10.86 -12.55
C VAL A 133 3.83 11.57 -11.40
N HIS A 134 4.60 12.36 -10.65
CA HIS A 134 4.17 13.16 -9.52
C HIS A 134 4.43 14.64 -9.73
N HIS A 135 3.88 15.47 -8.89
CA HIS A 135 4.38 16.80 -8.58
C HIS A 135 4.69 16.87 -7.07
N THR A 136 5.56 17.80 -6.66
CA THR A 136 5.86 17.96 -5.23
C THR A 136 4.85 18.82 -4.48
N ALA A 137 3.81 19.33 -5.16
CA ALA A 137 2.80 20.26 -4.66
C ALA A 137 3.36 21.52 -3.95
N GLY A 138 4.66 21.79 -4.13
CA GLY A 138 5.35 22.94 -3.57
C GLY A 138 5.21 24.21 -4.41
N THR A 139 6.00 25.24 -4.09
CA THR A 139 6.00 26.50 -4.87
C THR A 139 6.61 26.32 -6.26
N ASN A 140 6.07 27.03 -7.24
CA ASN A 140 6.66 27.21 -8.57
C ASN A 140 7.64 28.39 -8.63
N ASP A 141 7.70 29.21 -7.58
CA ASP A 141 8.57 30.39 -7.51
C ASP A 141 9.88 30.07 -6.79
N TYR A 142 10.84 29.58 -7.57
CA TYR A 142 12.22 29.33 -7.14
C TYR A 142 13.19 29.47 -8.31
N THR A 143 14.45 29.73 -7.97
CA THR A 143 15.56 29.85 -8.94
C THR A 143 16.30 28.53 -9.12
N ALA A 144 17.05 28.37 -10.20
CA ALA A 144 17.91 27.20 -10.44
C ALA A 144 18.92 26.95 -9.29
N LEU A 145 19.45 28.02 -8.67
CA LEU A 145 20.35 27.90 -7.52
C LEU A 145 19.65 27.37 -6.26
N GLN A 146 18.34 27.54 -6.14
CA GLN A 146 17.57 27.06 -5.01
C GLN A 146 17.11 25.61 -5.17
N ALA A 147 17.00 25.11 -6.39
CA ALA A 147 16.46 23.78 -6.65
C ALA A 147 17.19 22.65 -5.89
N PRO A 148 18.52 22.57 -5.81
CA PRO A 148 19.21 21.55 -5.02
C PRO A 148 18.89 21.62 -3.52
N ALA A 149 18.73 22.84 -2.99
CA ALA A 149 18.36 23.03 -1.60
C ALA A 149 16.90 22.61 -1.33
N ILE A 150 16.02 22.75 -2.31
CA ILE A 150 14.64 22.24 -2.23
C ILE A 150 14.65 20.70 -2.20
N VAL A 151 15.40 20.04 -3.08
CA VAL A 151 15.54 18.58 -3.10
C VAL A 151 16.03 18.06 -1.75
N ARG A 152 17.12 18.65 -1.21
CA ARG A 152 17.64 18.32 0.12
C ARG A 152 16.62 18.62 1.23
N GLY A 153 15.86 19.70 1.11
CA GLY A 153 14.79 20.04 2.05
C GLY A 153 13.70 18.97 2.07
N ILE A 154 13.30 18.43 0.92
CA ILE A 154 12.33 17.34 0.78
C ILE A 154 12.88 16.05 1.41
N GLU A 155 14.16 15.70 1.18
CA GLU A 155 14.83 14.57 1.83
C GLU A 155 14.75 14.69 3.36
N LEU A 156 15.19 15.83 3.90
CA LEU A 156 15.17 16.09 5.35
C LEU A 156 13.75 15.99 5.92
N TYR A 157 12.76 16.48 5.18
CA TYR A 157 11.36 16.40 5.60
C TYR A 157 10.83 14.97 5.58
N HIS A 158 11.09 14.20 4.51
CA HIS A 158 10.68 12.81 4.41
C HIS A 158 11.32 11.94 5.50
N VAL A 159 12.61 12.14 5.79
CA VAL A 159 13.32 11.33 6.79
C VAL A 159 13.05 11.80 8.21
N LYS A 160 13.26 13.08 8.51
CA LYS A 160 13.14 13.61 9.90
C LYS A 160 11.70 13.98 10.27
N GLY A 161 10.90 14.41 9.30
CA GLY A 161 9.51 14.79 9.49
C GLY A 161 8.56 13.60 9.44
N ASN A 162 8.57 12.86 8.34
CA ASN A 162 7.70 11.71 8.11
C ASN A 162 8.26 10.42 8.74
N GLY A 163 9.57 10.36 9.00
CA GLY A 163 10.21 9.16 9.56
C GLY A 163 10.44 8.06 8.52
N TRP A 164 10.42 8.41 7.23
CA TRP A 164 10.71 7.48 6.15
C TRP A 164 12.19 7.12 6.09
N ASN A 165 12.52 6.06 5.34
CA ASN A 165 13.90 5.60 5.24
C ASN A 165 14.79 6.56 4.44
N ASP A 166 14.21 7.26 3.46
CA ASP A 166 14.88 8.23 2.58
C ASP A 166 13.81 9.10 1.90
N ILE A 167 14.23 9.96 0.96
CA ILE A 167 13.33 10.69 0.06
C ILE A 167 12.42 9.69 -0.69
N GLY A 168 11.13 9.99 -0.84
CA GLY A 168 10.15 9.06 -1.39
C GLY A 168 10.32 8.77 -2.89
N TYR A 169 10.67 9.79 -3.67
CA TYR A 169 10.77 9.72 -5.13
C TYR A 169 12.09 9.11 -5.60
N ASN A 170 12.08 8.34 -6.69
CA ASN A 170 13.29 7.83 -7.31
C ASN A 170 14.04 8.94 -8.07
N ALA A 171 13.33 9.89 -8.66
CA ALA A 171 13.90 11.06 -9.33
C ALA A 171 13.06 12.31 -9.10
N LEU A 172 13.68 13.48 -9.18
CA LEU A 172 13.01 14.77 -9.20
C LEU A 172 13.47 15.57 -10.42
N VAL A 173 12.59 16.41 -10.96
CA VAL A 173 12.88 17.30 -12.09
C VAL A 173 12.49 18.72 -11.71
N ASP A 174 13.41 19.66 -11.78
CA ASP A 174 13.10 21.05 -11.53
C ASP A 174 12.45 21.74 -12.76
N ARG A 175 11.91 22.94 -12.55
CA ARG A 175 11.26 23.73 -13.61
C ARG A 175 12.20 24.12 -14.77
N PHE A 176 13.51 23.98 -14.59
CA PHE A 176 14.55 24.30 -15.56
C PHE A 176 14.99 23.08 -16.37
N GLY A 177 14.46 21.89 -16.05
CA GLY A 177 14.77 20.63 -16.72
C GLY A 177 16.00 19.91 -16.16
N THR A 178 16.47 20.27 -14.96
CA THR A 178 17.53 19.52 -14.27
C THR A 178 16.92 18.30 -13.58
N VAL A 179 17.52 17.14 -13.80
CA VAL A 179 17.12 15.86 -13.19
C VAL A 179 18.01 15.58 -11.99
N TYR A 180 17.41 15.26 -10.87
CA TYR A 180 18.08 14.91 -9.61
C TYR A 180 17.83 13.43 -9.28
N GLU A 181 18.89 12.70 -8.95
CA GLU A 181 18.75 11.40 -8.31
C GLU A 181 18.08 11.60 -6.96
N GLY A 182 16.98 10.89 -6.73
CA GLY A 182 16.21 10.95 -5.49
C GLY A 182 16.64 9.89 -4.48
N ARG A 183 15.84 8.85 -4.31
CA ARG A 183 16.04 7.77 -3.32
C ARG A 183 17.34 7.01 -3.59
N TYR A 184 18.11 6.78 -2.51
CA TYR A 184 19.39 6.08 -2.54
C TYR A 184 19.27 4.65 -3.08
N GLY A 185 20.27 4.21 -3.81
CA GLY A 185 20.40 2.85 -4.32
C GLY A 185 20.67 2.76 -5.82
N GLY A 186 20.73 3.90 -6.51
CA GLY A 186 20.98 4.02 -7.95
C GLY A 186 19.69 4.29 -8.74
N ILE A 187 19.67 5.38 -9.46
CA ILE A 187 18.51 5.82 -10.25
C ILE A 187 18.24 4.89 -11.46
N ASP A 188 19.25 4.13 -11.88
CA ASP A 188 19.20 3.09 -12.92
C ASP A 188 18.68 1.74 -12.41
N ARG A 189 18.57 1.58 -11.09
CA ARG A 189 18.15 0.35 -10.44
C ARG A 189 16.67 0.39 -10.04
N ASN A 190 16.08 -0.78 -9.78
CA ASN A 190 14.67 -0.92 -9.40
C ASN A 190 14.46 -0.67 -7.89
N VAL A 191 14.93 0.48 -7.39
CA VAL A 191 14.78 0.85 -5.98
C VAL A 191 13.30 1.08 -5.66
N VAL A 192 12.78 0.38 -4.64
CA VAL A 192 11.41 0.57 -4.16
C VAL A 192 11.30 1.93 -3.48
N GLY A 193 10.42 2.77 -4.00
CA GLY A 193 10.16 4.13 -3.52
C GLY A 193 9.22 4.18 -2.31
N ALA A 194 8.81 5.41 -1.98
CA ALA A 194 7.75 5.72 -1.03
C ALA A 194 6.91 6.87 -1.59
N HIS A 195 6.40 6.71 -2.82
CA HIS A 195 5.75 7.76 -3.60
C HIS A 195 4.35 7.37 -4.08
N ALA A 196 3.96 6.09 -3.97
CA ALA A 196 2.63 5.61 -4.37
C ALA A 196 2.23 4.46 -3.43
N LYS A 197 1.60 4.78 -2.32
CA LYS A 197 1.19 3.81 -1.29
C LYS A 197 0.41 2.65 -1.91
N GLY A 198 0.85 1.43 -1.60
CA GLY A 198 0.29 0.20 -2.17
C GLY A 198 0.82 -0.17 -3.55
N PHE A 199 1.64 0.67 -4.20
CA PHE A 199 2.09 0.48 -5.58
C PHE A 199 3.57 0.85 -5.81
N ASN A 200 4.37 0.94 -4.74
CA ASN A 200 5.78 1.31 -4.83
C ASN A 200 6.65 0.23 -5.50
N THR A 201 6.35 -1.05 -5.21
CA THR A 201 7.18 -2.17 -5.72
C THR A 201 7.02 -2.32 -7.23
N GLY A 202 8.15 -2.32 -7.95
CA GLY A 202 8.19 -2.44 -9.42
C GLY A 202 7.76 -1.17 -10.16
N SER A 203 7.69 -0.02 -9.48
CA SER A 203 7.43 1.28 -10.09
C SER A 203 8.60 2.25 -9.92
N PHE A 204 8.70 3.21 -10.83
CA PHE A 204 9.65 4.31 -10.78
C PHE A 204 8.91 5.62 -10.58
N GLY A 205 9.07 6.25 -9.42
CA GLY A 205 8.45 7.53 -9.11
C GLY A 205 9.30 8.71 -9.51
N ILE A 206 8.79 9.56 -10.39
CA ILE A 206 9.44 10.79 -10.83
C ILE A 206 8.56 12.00 -10.54
N ALA A 207 9.06 12.97 -9.78
CA ALA A 207 8.31 14.14 -9.36
C ALA A 207 8.80 15.43 -10.05
N LEU A 208 7.91 16.17 -10.69
CA LEU A 208 8.17 17.54 -11.11
C LEU A 208 8.05 18.47 -9.90
N MET A 209 9.10 19.24 -9.63
CA MET A 209 9.15 20.18 -8.51
C MET A 209 8.23 21.38 -8.78
N GLY A 210 7.25 21.59 -7.89
CA GLY A 210 6.22 22.62 -8.00
C GLY A 210 4.81 22.06 -7.89
N SER A 211 3.80 22.89 -8.21
CA SER A 211 2.40 22.52 -8.25
C SER A 211 1.81 22.77 -9.64
N TYR A 212 1.27 21.72 -10.25
CA TYR A 212 0.74 21.74 -11.62
C TYR A 212 -0.77 21.44 -11.67
N GLN A 213 -1.48 21.82 -10.61
CA GLN A 213 -2.94 21.73 -10.60
C GLN A 213 -3.55 22.79 -11.52
N ALA A 214 -3.08 24.04 -11.44
CA ALA A 214 -3.55 25.15 -12.25
C ALA A 214 -2.48 25.69 -13.22
N ALA A 215 -1.20 25.58 -12.87
CA ALA A 215 -0.09 26.05 -13.68
C ALA A 215 0.35 24.99 -14.70
N GLU A 216 0.67 25.43 -15.91
CA GLU A 216 1.28 24.57 -16.92
C GLU A 216 2.73 24.23 -16.54
N PRO A 217 3.14 22.97 -16.66
CA PRO A 217 4.55 22.62 -16.45
C PRO A 217 5.44 23.25 -17.54
N PRO A 218 6.60 23.82 -17.19
CA PRO A 218 7.52 24.36 -18.16
C PRO A 218 8.00 23.30 -19.15
N GLN A 219 8.14 23.67 -20.41
CA GLN A 219 8.56 22.75 -21.49
C GLN A 219 9.88 22.06 -21.18
N ALA A 220 10.87 22.77 -20.58
CA ALA A 220 12.14 22.20 -20.16
C ALA A 220 11.98 21.05 -19.16
N ALA A 221 11.05 21.19 -18.19
CA ALA A 221 10.74 20.13 -17.22
C ALA A 221 10.06 18.93 -17.90
N VAL A 222 9.10 19.17 -18.82
CA VAL A 222 8.44 18.11 -19.58
C VAL A 222 9.44 17.36 -20.46
N ASP A 223 10.36 18.07 -21.11
CA ASP A 223 11.39 17.44 -21.96
C ASP A 223 12.37 16.60 -21.14
N ALA A 224 12.74 17.05 -19.95
CA ALA A 224 13.57 16.28 -19.03
C ALA A 224 12.84 15.04 -18.49
N LEU A 225 11.56 15.18 -18.18
CA LEU A 225 10.68 14.06 -17.80
C LEU A 225 10.63 13.01 -18.91
N VAL A 226 10.37 13.41 -20.16
CA VAL A 226 10.33 12.50 -21.32
C VAL A 226 11.66 11.76 -21.50
N ARG A 227 12.80 12.48 -21.47
CA ARG A 227 14.12 11.84 -21.59
C ARG A 227 14.41 10.84 -20.46
N THR A 228 14.05 11.20 -19.24
CA THR A 228 14.30 10.33 -18.07
C THR A 228 13.43 9.08 -18.12
N LEU A 229 12.16 9.23 -18.46
CA LEU A 229 11.25 8.10 -18.63
C LEU A 229 11.65 7.19 -19.80
N ALA A 230 12.07 7.78 -20.96
CA ALA A 230 12.51 7.03 -22.12
C ALA A 230 13.71 6.13 -21.79
N TRP A 231 14.69 6.68 -21.09
CA TRP A 231 15.88 5.94 -20.64
C TRP A 231 15.51 4.88 -19.57
N ARG A 232 14.72 5.27 -18.57
CA ARG A 232 14.47 4.38 -17.41
C ARG A 232 13.56 3.20 -17.78
N LEU A 233 12.54 3.43 -18.61
CA LEU A 233 11.65 2.38 -19.10
C LEU A 233 12.35 1.46 -20.11
N ASP A 234 13.31 1.99 -20.89
CA ASP A 234 14.16 1.19 -21.78
C ASP A 234 15.04 0.20 -21.00
N LEU A 235 15.68 0.67 -19.92
CA LEU A 235 16.44 -0.22 -19.00
C LEU A 235 15.55 -1.31 -18.36
N GLY A 236 14.27 -1.04 -18.18
CA GLY A 236 13.29 -1.99 -17.66
C GLY A 236 12.56 -2.78 -18.72
N HIS A 237 12.86 -2.54 -20.00
CA HIS A 237 12.16 -3.16 -21.13
C HIS A 237 10.64 -2.97 -21.13
N VAL A 238 10.19 -1.83 -20.59
CA VAL A 238 8.77 -1.48 -20.46
C VAL A 238 8.31 -0.70 -21.69
N ASP A 239 7.27 -1.16 -22.34
CA ASP A 239 6.62 -0.39 -23.39
C ASP A 239 5.83 0.78 -22.78
N PRO A 240 6.19 2.04 -23.07
CA PRO A 240 5.54 3.23 -22.53
C PRO A 240 4.04 3.33 -22.86
N LEU A 241 3.59 2.66 -23.91
CA LEU A 241 2.21 2.68 -24.37
C LEU A 241 1.38 1.49 -23.87
N SER A 242 2.02 0.57 -23.14
CA SER A 242 1.34 -0.64 -22.65
C SER A 242 0.45 -0.37 -21.44
N MET A 243 -0.43 -1.34 -21.20
CA MET A 243 -1.16 -1.46 -19.94
C MET A 243 -0.51 -2.51 -19.07
N VAL A 244 -0.46 -2.27 -17.77
CA VAL A 244 0.21 -3.11 -16.76
C VAL A 244 -0.77 -3.47 -15.66
N ASN A 245 -0.94 -4.75 -15.36
CA ASN A 245 -1.62 -5.19 -14.16
C ASN A 245 -0.67 -5.06 -12.97
N GLN A 246 -0.94 -4.10 -12.08
CA GLN A 246 -0.19 -3.92 -10.84
C GLN A 246 -1.04 -4.41 -9.66
N ILE A 247 -0.42 -5.17 -8.76
CA ILE A 247 -1.12 -5.67 -7.58
C ILE A 247 -0.96 -4.66 -6.45
N SER A 248 -2.08 -4.25 -5.89
CA SER A 248 -2.10 -3.39 -4.72
C SER A 248 -1.49 -4.09 -3.50
N SER A 249 -0.60 -3.41 -2.77
CA SER A 249 -0.18 -3.80 -1.42
C SER A 249 -1.06 -3.12 -0.34
N GLY A 250 -2.22 -2.60 -0.73
CA GLY A 250 -3.20 -1.97 0.14
C GLY A 250 -3.02 -0.45 0.29
N ASN A 251 -4.08 0.29 -0.02
CA ASN A 251 -4.23 1.71 0.30
C ASN A 251 -5.72 2.06 0.53
N GLU A 252 -6.03 3.35 0.61
CA GLU A 252 -7.39 3.85 0.88
C GLU A 252 -8.36 3.60 -0.29
N ARG A 253 -7.86 3.32 -1.49
CA ARG A 253 -8.65 3.12 -2.71
C ARG A 253 -8.73 1.66 -3.15
N PHE A 254 -7.66 0.90 -2.94
CA PHE A 254 -7.54 -0.49 -3.39
C PHE A 254 -7.07 -1.37 -2.24
N ASN A 255 -7.82 -2.42 -1.96
CA ASN A 255 -7.42 -3.42 -0.98
C ASN A 255 -6.15 -4.16 -1.43
N GLU A 256 -5.43 -4.73 -0.47
CA GLU A 256 -4.27 -5.57 -0.75
C GLU A 256 -4.67 -6.78 -1.62
N GLY A 257 -3.80 -7.14 -2.56
CA GLY A 257 -4.00 -8.27 -3.47
C GLY A 257 -4.82 -7.96 -4.73
N ILE A 258 -5.53 -6.83 -4.80
CA ILE A 258 -6.36 -6.49 -5.97
C ILE A 258 -5.46 -6.11 -7.16
N PRO A 259 -5.67 -6.74 -8.34
CA PRO A 259 -5.03 -6.32 -9.58
C PRO A 259 -5.67 -5.03 -10.11
N VAL A 260 -4.85 -4.05 -10.42
CA VAL A 260 -5.28 -2.77 -11.00
C VAL A 260 -4.62 -2.60 -12.35
N LEU A 261 -5.43 -2.43 -13.39
CA LEU A 261 -4.95 -2.20 -14.76
C LEU A 261 -4.58 -0.72 -14.95
N LEU A 262 -3.30 -0.45 -15.18
CA LEU A 262 -2.73 0.89 -15.25
C LEU A 262 -1.95 1.09 -16.54
N ARG A 263 -1.85 2.32 -17.02
CA ARG A 263 -0.90 2.67 -18.07
C ARG A 263 0.53 2.53 -17.55
N ALA A 264 1.47 2.10 -18.39
CA ALA A 264 2.88 2.01 -18.03
C ALA A 264 3.48 3.36 -17.57
N ILE A 265 2.92 4.48 -18.02
CA ILE A 265 3.16 5.82 -17.48
C ILE A 265 1.84 6.34 -16.92
N SER A 266 1.69 6.30 -15.62
CA SER A 266 0.50 6.72 -14.87
C SER A 266 0.78 7.95 -14.02
N GLY A 267 -0.27 8.68 -13.68
CA GLY A 267 -0.22 9.70 -12.64
C GLY A 267 -0.52 9.09 -11.28
N HIS A 268 -0.04 9.70 -10.19
CA HIS A 268 -0.30 9.20 -8.85
C HIS A 268 -1.81 9.03 -8.55
N ARG A 269 -2.66 9.93 -9.06
CA ARG A 269 -4.13 9.85 -8.91
C ARG A 269 -4.77 8.59 -9.52
N ASP A 270 -4.06 7.86 -10.36
CA ASP A 270 -4.59 6.62 -10.94
C ASP A 270 -4.71 5.53 -9.87
N THR A 271 -3.91 5.63 -8.79
CA THR A 271 -3.93 4.68 -7.66
C THR A 271 -4.19 5.29 -6.30
N GLY A 272 -3.91 6.59 -6.09
CA GLY A 272 -4.16 7.31 -4.85
C GLY A 272 -5.44 8.16 -4.88
N LEU A 273 -5.99 8.49 -3.72
CA LEU A 273 -7.03 9.52 -3.55
C LEU A 273 -6.35 10.89 -3.47
N THR A 274 -5.79 11.37 -4.58
CA THR A 274 -4.98 12.59 -4.64
C THR A 274 -5.18 13.34 -5.95
N GLU A 275 -4.91 14.65 -5.96
CA GLU A 275 -4.86 15.47 -7.18
C GLU A 275 -3.52 15.36 -7.92
N CYS A 276 -2.49 14.75 -7.31
CA CYS A 276 -1.16 14.55 -7.90
C CYS A 276 -1.26 13.74 -9.22
N PRO A 277 -0.57 14.12 -10.29
CA PRO A 277 0.50 15.13 -10.44
C PRO A 277 -0.01 16.56 -10.74
N GLY A 278 -1.26 16.87 -10.47
CA GLY A 278 -1.92 18.10 -10.83
C GLY A 278 -2.58 18.01 -12.21
N GLN A 279 -3.73 18.69 -12.38
CA GLN A 279 -4.57 18.53 -13.56
C GLN A 279 -3.84 18.83 -14.87
N ARG A 280 -3.01 19.90 -14.90
CA ARG A 280 -2.31 20.32 -16.11
C ARG A 280 -1.25 19.31 -16.53
N LEU A 281 -0.46 18.79 -15.59
CA LEU A 281 0.53 17.75 -15.91
C LEU A 281 -0.13 16.42 -16.26
N TYR A 282 -1.22 16.05 -15.56
CA TYR A 282 -1.92 14.79 -15.81
C TYR A 282 -2.47 14.69 -17.23
N THR A 283 -3.04 15.78 -17.77
CA THR A 283 -3.58 15.82 -19.14
C THR A 283 -2.50 15.64 -20.21
N LEU A 284 -1.23 15.90 -19.87
CA LEU A 284 -0.11 15.71 -20.79
C LEU A 284 0.40 14.25 -20.83
N LEU A 285 0.06 13.39 -19.87
CA LEU A 285 0.63 12.03 -19.77
C LEU A 285 0.45 11.19 -21.05
N PRO A 286 -0.69 11.20 -21.74
CA PRO A 286 -0.80 10.45 -22.99
C PRO A 286 0.16 10.94 -24.09
N SER A 287 0.39 12.24 -24.21
CA SER A 287 1.34 12.82 -25.16
C SER A 287 2.79 12.57 -24.74
N ILE A 288 3.07 12.61 -23.43
CA ILE A 288 4.38 12.24 -22.84
C ILE A 288 4.69 10.79 -23.18
N ALA A 289 3.75 9.86 -22.97
CA ALA A 289 3.94 8.44 -23.27
C ALA A 289 4.26 8.20 -24.77
N LYS A 290 3.58 8.88 -25.68
CA LYS A 290 3.89 8.83 -27.13
C LYS A 290 5.30 9.33 -27.43
N ARG A 291 5.73 10.46 -26.83
CA ARG A 291 7.07 10.98 -27.01
C ARG A 291 8.14 10.04 -26.43
N VAL A 292 7.88 9.44 -25.27
CA VAL A 292 8.76 8.44 -24.63
C VAL A 292 8.93 7.22 -25.53
N ALA A 293 7.87 6.76 -26.17
CA ALA A 293 7.90 5.58 -27.06
C ALA A 293 8.79 5.80 -28.29
N THR A 294 8.88 7.03 -28.79
CA THR A 294 9.67 7.34 -30.00
C THR A 294 11.09 7.81 -29.72
N LEU A 295 11.45 8.05 -28.44
CA LEU A 295 12.78 8.54 -28.10
C LEU A 295 13.75 7.38 -27.83
N GLY A 296 14.92 7.39 -28.49
CA GLY A 296 15.98 6.39 -28.28
C GLY A 296 15.64 5.02 -28.86
N LEU A 297 15.02 5.02 -30.06
CA LEU A 297 14.83 3.79 -30.84
C LEU A 297 16.14 3.29 -31.46
N PRO A 298 16.27 1.97 -31.66
CA PRO A 298 15.30 0.91 -31.45
C PRO A 298 15.24 0.42 -30.01
N LYS A 299 14.15 -0.28 -29.64
CA LYS A 299 13.91 -0.80 -28.28
C LYS A 299 13.41 -2.24 -28.28
N LEU A 300 13.69 -2.93 -27.18
CA LEU A 300 13.25 -4.29 -26.86
C LEU A 300 12.31 -4.22 -25.65
N TYR A 301 11.12 -4.83 -25.78
CA TYR A 301 10.06 -4.76 -24.77
C TYR A 301 9.65 -6.15 -24.28
N ALA A 302 9.26 -6.22 -23.02
CA ALA A 302 8.66 -7.38 -22.38
C ALA A 302 9.43 -8.69 -22.61
N PRO A 303 10.75 -8.74 -22.40
CA PRO A 303 11.49 -9.98 -22.53
C PRO A 303 11.00 -11.01 -21.51
N LEU A 304 10.83 -12.25 -21.97
CA LEU A 304 10.38 -13.35 -21.14
C LEU A 304 11.12 -14.61 -21.51
N ALA A 305 11.55 -15.37 -20.51
CA ALA A 305 11.99 -16.74 -20.63
C ALA A 305 11.04 -17.62 -19.81
N ALA A 306 10.28 -18.47 -20.46
CA ALA A 306 9.29 -19.32 -19.82
C ALA A 306 9.40 -20.76 -20.28
N PRO A 307 9.09 -21.76 -19.42
CA PRO A 307 8.95 -23.15 -19.84
C PRO A 307 7.92 -23.29 -20.96
N ASP A 308 8.20 -24.10 -21.97
CA ASP A 308 7.20 -24.53 -22.93
C ASP A 308 6.59 -25.89 -22.51
N GLU A 309 5.48 -26.27 -23.15
CA GLU A 309 4.74 -27.49 -22.84
C GLU A 309 5.54 -28.77 -23.15
N ALA A 310 6.53 -28.70 -24.01
CA ALA A 310 7.37 -29.84 -24.43
C ALA A 310 8.71 -29.90 -23.68
N GLY A 311 8.88 -29.18 -22.57
CA GLY A 311 10.04 -29.22 -21.70
C GLY A 311 11.22 -28.35 -22.13
N GLY A 312 11.02 -27.45 -23.10
CA GLY A 312 11.99 -26.43 -23.48
C GLY A 312 11.82 -25.13 -22.70
N ILE A 313 12.67 -24.15 -23.01
CA ILE A 313 12.52 -22.76 -22.55
C ILE A 313 12.25 -21.90 -23.78
N ARG A 314 11.07 -21.28 -23.83
CA ARG A 314 10.70 -20.31 -24.85
C ARG A 314 11.10 -18.91 -24.41
N PHE A 315 11.83 -18.23 -25.29
CA PHE A 315 12.25 -16.85 -25.16
C PHE A 315 11.39 -15.98 -26.08
N THR A 316 10.76 -14.98 -25.52
CA THR A 316 9.94 -14.04 -26.27
C THR A 316 10.29 -12.60 -25.89
N ALA A 317 10.21 -11.70 -26.86
CA ALA A 317 10.24 -10.26 -26.66
C ALA A 317 9.58 -9.57 -27.85
N ARG A 318 9.15 -8.33 -27.70
CA ARG A 318 8.70 -7.48 -28.81
C ARG A 318 9.76 -6.42 -29.11
N LEU A 319 10.03 -6.16 -30.36
CA LEU A 319 10.94 -5.12 -30.82
C LEU A 319 10.13 -3.91 -31.37
N SER A 320 10.71 -2.73 -31.27
CA SER A 320 10.07 -1.49 -31.77
C SER A 320 9.93 -1.44 -33.30
N SER A 321 10.69 -2.29 -34.01
CA SER A 321 10.63 -2.47 -35.46
C SER A 321 11.17 -3.86 -35.81
N SER A 322 11.10 -4.27 -37.07
CA SER A 322 11.74 -5.49 -37.55
C SER A 322 13.26 -5.33 -37.50
N LEU A 323 13.92 -6.12 -36.66
CA LEU A 323 15.38 -6.09 -36.43
C LEU A 323 15.96 -7.51 -36.41
N PRO A 324 17.24 -7.67 -36.79
CA PRO A 324 18.00 -8.88 -36.44
C PRO A 324 18.09 -9.01 -34.93
N TRP A 325 17.86 -10.22 -34.40
CA TRP A 325 17.98 -10.54 -32.99
C TRP A 325 18.71 -11.85 -32.73
N GLN A 326 19.26 -11.95 -31.54
CA GLN A 326 19.91 -13.18 -31.05
C GLN A 326 19.50 -13.42 -29.58
N VAL A 327 19.28 -14.70 -29.26
CA VAL A 327 19.14 -15.18 -27.89
C VAL A 327 20.37 -16.10 -27.60
N THR A 328 21.04 -15.82 -26.49
CA THR A 328 22.17 -16.65 -26.02
C THR A 328 21.86 -17.14 -24.62
N VAL A 329 22.05 -18.44 -24.39
CA VAL A 329 21.98 -19.06 -23.07
C VAL A 329 23.38 -19.52 -22.68
N THR A 330 23.84 -19.14 -21.50
CA THR A 330 25.13 -19.52 -20.93
C THR A 330 24.93 -20.26 -19.61
N ASP A 331 25.88 -21.15 -19.28
CA ASP A 331 25.97 -21.73 -17.94
C ASP A 331 26.53 -20.74 -16.91
N ALA A 332 26.70 -21.16 -15.67
CA ALA A 332 27.25 -20.32 -14.60
C ALA A 332 28.70 -19.88 -14.83
N ALA A 333 29.46 -20.65 -15.60
CA ALA A 333 30.87 -20.37 -15.97
C ALA A 333 30.96 -19.41 -17.18
N GLY A 334 29.84 -19.14 -17.85
CA GLY A 334 29.78 -18.29 -19.03
C GLY A 334 29.93 -19.04 -20.36
N ALA A 335 30.01 -20.37 -20.34
CA ALA A 335 30.05 -21.16 -21.58
C ALA A 335 28.66 -21.13 -22.26
N VAL A 336 28.62 -20.92 -23.58
CA VAL A 336 27.38 -20.89 -24.36
C VAL A 336 26.83 -22.32 -24.48
N VAL A 337 25.61 -22.50 -23.99
CA VAL A 337 24.90 -23.81 -24.01
C VAL A 337 23.67 -23.79 -24.94
N GLY A 338 23.33 -22.63 -25.47
CA GLY A 338 22.25 -22.49 -26.45
C GLY A 338 22.29 -21.15 -27.16
N THR A 339 21.98 -21.15 -28.46
CA THR A 339 21.89 -19.93 -29.26
C THR A 339 20.73 -20.04 -30.26
N GLY A 340 19.94 -18.96 -30.34
CA GLY A 340 18.92 -18.78 -31.38
C GLY A 340 19.05 -17.42 -32.01
N ASN A 341 18.69 -17.30 -33.25
CA ASN A 341 18.71 -16.02 -33.99
C ASN A 341 17.50 -15.92 -34.93
N GLY A 342 17.22 -14.71 -35.35
CA GLY A 342 16.13 -14.41 -36.29
C GLY A 342 16.09 -12.95 -36.68
N THR A 343 15.09 -12.60 -37.49
CA THR A 343 14.80 -11.23 -37.89
C THR A 343 13.29 -11.03 -37.84
N GLY A 344 12.82 -9.95 -37.24
CA GLY A 344 11.40 -9.66 -37.12
C GLY A 344 11.12 -8.61 -36.06
N ALA A 345 9.84 -8.27 -35.88
CA ALA A 345 9.35 -7.41 -34.80
C ALA A 345 9.16 -8.17 -33.50
N ASP A 346 9.16 -9.50 -33.54
CA ASP A 346 9.03 -10.38 -32.39
C ASP A 346 10.22 -11.31 -32.30
N VAL A 347 10.76 -11.45 -31.09
CA VAL A 347 11.68 -12.51 -30.73
C VAL A 347 10.83 -13.69 -30.27
N ASP A 348 10.99 -14.83 -30.90
CA ASP A 348 10.33 -16.07 -30.51
C ASP A 348 11.25 -17.25 -30.84
N TRP A 349 11.86 -17.81 -29.81
CA TRP A 349 12.76 -18.94 -29.94
C TRP A 349 12.65 -19.87 -28.74
N THR A 350 12.67 -21.19 -29.03
CA THR A 350 12.63 -22.20 -27.98
C THR A 350 13.96 -22.97 -27.92
N TRP A 351 14.59 -22.87 -26.76
CA TRP A 351 15.76 -23.67 -26.45
C TRP A 351 15.34 -25.02 -25.88
N ARG A 352 15.86 -26.10 -26.46
CA ARG A 352 15.66 -27.47 -25.98
C ARG A 352 17.00 -28.04 -25.54
N PRO A 353 17.36 -27.99 -24.25
CA PRO A 353 18.59 -28.56 -23.75
C PRO A 353 18.57 -30.09 -23.88
N SER A 354 19.71 -30.72 -24.20
CA SER A 354 19.86 -32.16 -24.25
C SER A 354 19.93 -32.83 -22.87
N GLY A 355 19.95 -32.03 -21.80
CA GLY A 355 20.04 -32.48 -20.40
C GLY A 355 19.41 -31.45 -19.45
N PRO A 356 19.61 -31.61 -18.13
CA PRO A 356 19.12 -30.66 -17.14
C PRO A 356 19.68 -29.25 -17.42
N ILE A 357 18.85 -28.22 -17.20
CA ILE A 357 19.30 -26.82 -17.28
C ILE A 357 20.38 -26.61 -16.21
N PRO A 358 21.58 -26.13 -16.59
CA PRO A 358 22.66 -25.90 -15.62
C PRO A 358 22.21 -24.91 -14.52
N ALA A 359 22.57 -25.21 -13.26
CA ALA A 359 22.32 -24.29 -12.16
C ALA A 359 23.03 -22.96 -12.41
N GLY A 360 22.32 -21.86 -12.23
CA GLY A 360 22.85 -20.50 -12.47
C GLY A 360 23.01 -20.14 -13.96
N ALA A 361 22.37 -20.90 -14.87
CA ALA A 361 22.31 -20.53 -16.27
C ALA A 361 21.71 -19.14 -16.46
N ARG A 362 22.27 -18.41 -17.42
CA ARG A 362 21.85 -17.02 -17.74
C ARG A 362 21.41 -16.97 -19.19
N TRP A 363 20.55 -16.02 -19.48
CA TRP A 363 20.15 -15.75 -20.84
C TRP A 363 20.31 -14.27 -21.18
N ARG A 364 20.49 -14.01 -22.47
CA ARG A 364 20.61 -12.69 -23.06
C ARG A 364 19.83 -12.64 -24.35
N ILE A 365 18.96 -11.64 -24.51
CA ILE A 365 18.31 -11.31 -25.77
C ILE A 365 18.89 -9.98 -26.26
N GLU A 366 19.43 -10.00 -27.48
CA GLU A 366 20.01 -8.84 -28.16
C GLU A 366 19.24 -8.57 -29.44
N ALA A 367 19.03 -7.29 -29.73
CA ALA A 367 18.57 -6.82 -31.03
C ALA A 367 19.40 -5.61 -31.44
N SER A 368 19.66 -5.48 -32.75
CA SER A 368 20.56 -4.46 -33.27
C SER A 368 20.21 -3.05 -32.77
N GLY A 369 21.10 -2.42 -32.00
CA GLY A 369 20.95 -1.08 -31.46
C GLY A 369 20.03 -0.93 -30.27
N ALA A 370 19.34 -1.98 -29.83
CA ALA A 370 18.47 -1.96 -28.65
C ALA A 370 19.23 -2.32 -27.36
N THR A 371 18.76 -1.86 -26.22
CA THR A 371 19.29 -2.28 -24.91
C THR A 371 19.08 -3.79 -24.71
N PRO A 372 20.14 -4.58 -24.45
CA PRO A 372 20.01 -6.03 -24.28
C PRO A 372 19.20 -6.38 -23.03
N ALA A 373 18.35 -7.39 -23.14
CA ALA A 373 17.66 -7.99 -22.00
C ALA A 373 18.48 -9.16 -21.42
N LEU A 374 18.56 -9.22 -20.11
CA LEU A 374 19.32 -10.20 -19.36
C LEU A 374 18.45 -10.87 -18.30
N GLY A 375 18.67 -12.16 -18.06
CA GLY A 375 18.01 -12.85 -16.97
C GLY A 375 18.72 -14.13 -16.58
N THR A 376 18.25 -14.76 -15.53
CA THR A 376 18.72 -16.07 -15.06
C THR A 376 17.64 -17.11 -15.30
N LEU A 377 18.06 -18.31 -15.71
CA LEU A 377 17.20 -19.48 -15.66
C LEU A 377 17.34 -20.07 -14.26
N GLY A 378 16.21 -20.29 -13.58
CA GLY A 378 16.22 -20.97 -12.28
C GLY A 378 16.88 -22.33 -12.40
N ALA A 379 17.67 -22.72 -11.41
CA ALA A 379 18.15 -24.09 -11.30
C ALA A 379 16.94 -25.04 -11.34
N GLN A 380 16.99 -26.06 -12.19
CA GLN A 380 16.01 -27.15 -12.08
C GLN A 380 16.27 -27.81 -10.73
N SER A 381 15.37 -27.65 -9.79
CA SER A 381 15.35 -28.45 -8.58
C SER A 381 15.19 -29.91 -9.03
N THR A 382 16.08 -30.80 -8.58
CA THR A 382 15.94 -32.25 -8.75
C THR A 382 14.74 -32.82 -7.99
N THR A 383 14.16 -31.98 -7.10
CA THR A 383 12.93 -32.30 -6.36
C THR A 383 11.74 -32.32 -7.31
N ALA A 384 10.98 -33.39 -7.31
CA ALA A 384 9.73 -33.47 -8.06
C ALA A 384 8.83 -32.28 -7.72
N LEU A 385 8.30 -31.59 -8.75
CA LEU A 385 7.33 -30.54 -8.52
C LEU A 385 6.07 -31.15 -7.92
N GLN A 386 5.69 -30.69 -6.75
CA GLN A 386 4.45 -31.04 -6.09
C GLN A 386 3.81 -29.79 -5.51
N ILE A 387 2.50 -29.73 -5.56
CA ILE A 387 1.68 -28.70 -4.89
C ILE A 387 0.57 -29.44 -4.13
N ALA A 388 0.36 -29.06 -2.89
CA ALA A 388 -0.69 -29.60 -2.06
C ALA A 388 -1.40 -28.47 -1.34
N VAL A 389 -2.74 -28.47 -1.33
CA VAL A 389 -3.54 -27.52 -0.55
C VAL A 389 -3.43 -27.80 0.93
N SER A 390 -3.43 -26.77 1.76
CA SER A 390 -3.31 -26.89 3.22
C SER A 390 -4.60 -27.39 3.89
N SER A 391 -5.76 -27.26 3.23
CA SER A 391 -7.05 -27.82 3.66
C SER A 391 -7.79 -28.37 2.44
N THR A 392 -8.52 -29.44 2.65
CA THR A 392 -9.44 -30.04 1.67
C THR A 392 -10.89 -29.63 1.90
N ASP A 393 -11.16 -28.81 2.92
CA ASP A 393 -12.49 -28.29 3.19
C ASP A 393 -12.96 -27.41 2.02
N PRO A 394 -14.25 -27.44 1.69
CA PRO A 394 -14.80 -26.58 0.64
C PRO A 394 -14.51 -25.10 0.92
N LEU A 395 -13.93 -24.43 -0.06
CA LEU A 395 -13.76 -22.98 -0.04
C LEU A 395 -15.09 -22.33 -0.40
N THR A 396 -15.55 -21.37 0.38
CA THR A 396 -16.77 -20.62 0.04
C THR A 396 -16.41 -19.17 -0.34
N LEU A 397 -16.95 -18.71 -1.46
CA LEU A 397 -16.89 -17.33 -1.90
C LEU A 397 -18.29 -16.73 -2.05
N SER A 398 -18.44 -15.48 -1.65
CA SER A 398 -19.65 -14.67 -1.81
C SER A 398 -19.34 -13.39 -2.61
N PRO A 399 -19.14 -13.49 -3.94
CA PRO A 399 -18.70 -12.38 -4.77
C PRO A 399 -19.85 -11.40 -5.05
N ASN A 400 -20.36 -10.72 -4.02
CA ASN A 400 -21.46 -9.75 -4.07
C ASN A 400 -20.96 -8.29 -3.99
N GLY A 401 -19.64 -8.07 -3.85
CA GLY A 401 -19.00 -6.74 -3.80
C GLY A 401 -19.14 -6.00 -2.48
N ASP A 402 -19.54 -6.68 -1.41
CA ASP A 402 -19.75 -6.08 -0.09
C ASP A 402 -18.50 -6.07 0.81
N GLY A 403 -17.41 -6.71 0.33
CA GLY A 403 -16.13 -6.83 1.03
C GLY A 403 -16.06 -7.97 2.04
N GLN A 404 -17.07 -8.85 2.10
CA GLN A 404 -17.08 -10.03 2.95
C GLN A 404 -17.25 -11.30 2.09
N GLY A 405 -16.21 -12.14 2.04
CA GLY A 405 -16.26 -13.36 1.25
C GLY A 405 -16.10 -13.18 -0.26
N ASP A 406 -15.86 -11.95 -0.77
CA ASP A 406 -15.59 -11.70 -2.20
C ASP A 406 -14.32 -12.39 -2.68
N THR A 407 -13.36 -12.56 -1.78
CA THR A 407 -12.09 -13.25 -1.99
C THR A 407 -11.79 -14.17 -0.82
N ALA A 408 -10.97 -15.18 -1.05
CA ALA A 408 -10.47 -16.06 0.02
C ALA A 408 -8.98 -16.32 -0.14
N GLU A 409 -8.29 -16.57 0.97
CA GLU A 409 -6.89 -16.97 1.02
C GLU A 409 -6.83 -18.51 1.05
N VAL A 410 -6.10 -19.09 0.08
CA VAL A 410 -5.87 -20.53 -0.01
C VAL A 410 -4.43 -20.82 0.34
N GLY A 411 -4.22 -21.57 1.42
CA GLY A 411 -2.92 -22.11 1.81
C GLY A 411 -2.53 -23.30 0.95
N PHE A 412 -1.23 -23.37 0.60
CA PHE A 412 -0.66 -24.53 -0.12
C PHE A 412 0.82 -24.71 0.21
N THR A 413 1.30 -25.94 0.03
CA THR A 413 2.72 -26.28 0.12
C THR A 413 3.26 -26.58 -1.27
N LEU A 414 4.42 -26.00 -1.60
CA LEU A 414 5.10 -26.15 -2.87
C LEU A 414 6.46 -26.82 -2.66
N ALA A 415 6.71 -27.95 -3.32
CA ALA A 415 7.95 -28.71 -3.14
C ALA A 415 9.17 -28.07 -3.81
N ALA A 416 8.97 -27.27 -4.86
CA ALA A 416 10.02 -26.57 -5.59
C ALA A 416 9.51 -25.22 -6.09
N ASP A 417 10.41 -24.27 -6.35
CA ASP A 417 10.08 -22.97 -6.90
C ASP A 417 9.30 -23.11 -8.22
N ALA A 418 8.17 -22.39 -8.35
CA ALA A 418 7.30 -22.45 -9.52
C ALA A 418 6.43 -21.19 -9.67
N ASN A 419 5.87 -20.97 -10.87
CA ASN A 419 4.77 -20.05 -11.06
C ASN A 419 3.48 -20.76 -10.63
N VAL A 420 2.72 -20.18 -9.70
CA VAL A 420 1.46 -20.73 -9.18
C VAL A 420 0.33 -19.79 -9.52
N GLY A 421 -0.73 -20.32 -10.10
CA GLY A 421 -2.00 -19.64 -10.37
C GLY A 421 -3.18 -20.53 -9.99
N ALA A 422 -4.39 -20.00 -10.14
CA ALA A 422 -5.61 -20.72 -9.82
C ALA A 422 -6.70 -20.48 -10.88
N ASP A 423 -7.35 -21.55 -11.30
CA ASP A 423 -8.48 -21.54 -12.22
C ASP A 423 -9.71 -22.16 -11.54
N VAL A 424 -10.91 -21.69 -11.89
CA VAL A 424 -12.17 -22.28 -11.47
C VAL A 424 -12.69 -23.15 -12.61
N LEU A 425 -13.06 -24.38 -12.27
CA LEU A 425 -13.63 -25.34 -13.18
C LEU A 425 -15.10 -25.57 -12.83
N ASP A 426 -15.93 -25.72 -13.85
CA ASP A 426 -17.31 -26.20 -13.70
C ASP A 426 -17.34 -27.70 -13.33
N PRO A 427 -18.51 -28.26 -13.00
CA PRO A 427 -18.63 -29.69 -12.69
C PRO A 427 -18.23 -30.64 -13.82
N THR A 428 -18.09 -30.15 -15.07
CA THR A 428 -17.62 -30.94 -16.22
C THR A 428 -16.10 -30.87 -16.39
N GLY A 429 -15.40 -30.08 -15.58
CA GLY A 429 -13.95 -29.91 -15.62
C GLY A 429 -13.46 -28.82 -16.58
N ILE A 430 -14.36 -28.02 -17.16
CA ILE A 430 -14.03 -26.92 -18.06
C ILE A 430 -13.67 -25.69 -17.22
N VAL A 431 -12.56 -25.02 -17.56
CA VAL A 431 -12.16 -23.75 -16.92
C VAL A 431 -13.15 -22.66 -17.32
N VAL A 432 -13.88 -22.12 -16.33
CA VAL A 432 -14.89 -21.07 -16.52
C VAL A 432 -14.37 -19.68 -16.16
N THR A 433 -13.37 -19.59 -15.29
CA THR A 433 -12.68 -18.31 -15.00
C THR A 433 -11.32 -18.55 -14.37
N GLN A 434 -10.43 -17.56 -14.46
CA GLN A 434 -9.15 -17.54 -13.76
C GLN A 434 -9.33 -16.85 -12.41
N ALA A 435 -9.19 -17.59 -11.31
CA ALA A 435 -9.33 -17.08 -9.95
C ALA A 435 -8.09 -16.34 -9.46
N ALA A 436 -6.91 -16.71 -9.94
CA ALA A 436 -5.65 -16.01 -9.69
C ALA A 436 -4.65 -16.24 -10.83
N PRO A 437 -3.94 -15.21 -11.31
CA PRO A 437 -2.94 -15.34 -12.37
C PRO A 437 -1.71 -16.10 -11.90
N LEU A 438 -1.02 -16.78 -12.84
CA LEU A 438 0.25 -17.45 -12.60
C LEU A 438 1.29 -16.45 -12.08
N ARG A 439 1.89 -16.73 -10.92
CA ARG A 439 2.94 -15.93 -10.29
C ARG A 439 4.02 -16.80 -9.70
N TRP A 440 5.26 -16.32 -9.76
CA TRP A 440 6.37 -16.99 -9.15
C TRP A 440 6.24 -17.09 -7.63
N ARG A 441 6.53 -18.28 -7.10
CA ARG A 441 6.54 -18.60 -5.68
C ARG A 441 7.74 -19.47 -5.36
N ARG A 442 8.37 -19.21 -4.22
CA ARG A 442 9.41 -20.10 -3.67
C ARG A 442 8.76 -21.35 -3.09
N ALA A 443 9.53 -22.43 -3.02
CA ALA A 443 9.17 -23.63 -2.28
C ALA A 443 8.78 -23.37 -0.83
N GLY A 444 8.03 -24.26 -0.21
CA GLY A 444 7.53 -24.19 1.15
C GLY A 444 6.05 -23.82 1.25
N GLU A 445 5.59 -23.52 2.46
CA GLU A 445 4.21 -23.07 2.73
C GLU A 445 3.98 -21.67 2.15
N ARG A 446 2.89 -21.51 1.44
CA ARG A 446 2.52 -20.28 0.73
C ARG A 446 1.01 -20.09 0.77
N THR A 447 0.58 -18.88 0.43
CA THR A 447 -0.82 -18.55 0.24
C THR A 447 -1.05 -17.88 -1.10
N ILE A 448 -2.29 -18.02 -1.61
CA ILE A 448 -2.77 -17.35 -2.81
C ILE A 448 -4.17 -16.81 -2.55
N ILE A 449 -4.42 -15.56 -2.93
CA ILE A 449 -5.76 -14.98 -2.87
C ILE A 449 -6.48 -15.32 -4.16
N VAL A 450 -7.70 -15.84 -4.03
CA VAL A 450 -8.57 -16.24 -5.13
C VAL A 450 -9.86 -15.46 -5.10
N ALA A 451 -10.45 -15.21 -6.28
CA ALA A 451 -11.74 -14.57 -6.46
C ALA A 451 -12.54 -15.33 -7.53
N ALA A 452 -13.84 -15.49 -7.30
CA ALA A 452 -14.71 -16.21 -8.25
C ALA A 452 -15.21 -15.35 -9.42
N GLY A 453 -15.02 -14.02 -9.36
CA GLY A 453 -15.52 -13.12 -10.41
C GLY A 453 -17.04 -13.21 -10.61
N PRO A 454 -17.55 -13.13 -11.84
CA PRO A 454 -18.98 -13.10 -12.15
C PRO A 454 -19.64 -14.48 -12.25
N LEU A 455 -19.09 -15.53 -11.61
CA LEU A 455 -19.69 -16.86 -11.64
C LEU A 455 -21.09 -16.86 -11.01
N ALA A 456 -21.98 -17.68 -11.53
CA ALA A 456 -23.28 -17.95 -10.91
C ALA A 456 -23.11 -18.68 -9.57
N ASP A 457 -24.13 -18.64 -8.73
CA ASP A 457 -24.15 -19.46 -7.51
C ASP A 457 -24.16 -20.94 -7.88
N GLY A 458 -23.34 -21.73 -7.21
CA GLY A 458 -23.18 -23.15 -7.54
C GLY A 458 -21.90 -23.76 -6.95
N THR A 459 -21.71 -25.03 -7.29
CA THR A 459 -20.52 -25.80 -6.90
C THR A 459 -19.52 -25.86 -8.04
N TYR A 460 -18.27 -25.67 -7.74
CA TYR A 460 -17.14 -25.62 -8.67
C TYR A 460 -15.94 -26.36 -8.09
N THR A 461 -14.88 -26.46 -8.88
CA THR A 461 -13.56 -26.92 -8.42
C THR A 461 -12.57 -25.78 -8.59
N LEU A 462 -11.84 -25.43 -7.55
CA LEU A 462 -10.67 -24.56 -7.64
C LEU A 462 -9.44 -25.42 -7.89
N ARG A 463 -8.76 -25.21 -9.03
CA ARG A 463 -7.52 -25.89 -9.38
C ARG A 463 -6.35 -24.92 -9.25
N LEU A 464 -5.44 -25.20 -8.30
CA LEU A 464 -4.14 -24.58 -8.29
C LEU A 464 -3.22 -25.26 -9.27
N THR A 465 -2.55 -24.49 -10.10
CA THR A 465 -1.57 -25.01 -11.07
C THR A 465 -0.20 -24.40 -10.76
N ALA A 466 0.78 -25.25 -10.48
CA ALA A 466 2.18 -24.89 -10.36
C ALA A 466 2.90 -25.23 -11.65
N LYS A 467 3.62 -24.27 -12.25
CA LYS A 467 4.43 -24.46 -13.45
C LYS A 467 5.88 -24.06 -13.13
N ALA A 468 6.79 -25.03 -13.14
CA ALA A 468 8.21 -24.81 -12.92
C ALA A 468 9.01 -24.86 -14.23
N ALA A 469 10.26 -24.45 -14.15
CA ALA A 469 11.21 -24.57 -15.27
C ALA A 469 11.29 -26.01 -15.78
N GLY A 470 11.50 -26.18 -17.08
CA GLY A 470 11.53 -27.51 -17.72
C GLY A 470 10.17 -28.13 -17.99
N GLY A 471 9.11 -27.32 -18.09
CA GLY A 471 7.76 -27.77 -18.43
C GLY A 471 7.05 -28.60 -17.36
N ARG A 472 7.62 -28.72 -16.14
CA ARG A 472 7.01 -29.47 -15.04
C ARG A 472 5.75 -28.78 -14.57
N VAL A 473 4.66 -29.51 -14.52
CA VAL A 473 3.36 -29.04 -14.04
C VAL A 473 2.90 -29.93 -12.89
N ALA A 474 2.37 -29.32 -11.85
CA ALA A 474 1.66 -30.01 -10.77
C ALA A 474 0.38 -29.26 -10.46
N THR A 475 -0.66 -29.97 -10.11
CA THR A 475 -1.97 -29.42 -9.77
C THR A 475 -2.43 -29.91 -8.42
N ALA A 476 -3.21 -29.06 -7.73
CA ALA A 476 -3.97 -29.45 -6.56
C ALA A 476 -5.37 -28.85 -6.69
N GLU A 477 -6.37 -29.59 -6.27
CA GLU A 477 -7.77 -29.20 -6.39
C GLU A 477 -8.44 -29.19 -5.02
N LEU A 478 -9.40 -28.27 -4.87
CA LEU A 478 -10.29 -28.23 -3.72
C LEU A 478 -11.71 -27.82 -4.16
N PRO A 479 -12.76 -28.29 -3.48
CA PRO A 479 -14.11 -27.88 -3.78
C PRO A 479 -14.30 -26.38 -3.56
N LEU A 480 -14.99 -25.71 -4.46
CA LEU A 480 -15.33 -24.29 -4.37
C LEU A 480 -16.85 -24.14 -4.42
N LEU A 481 -17.37 -23.41 -3.45
CA LEU A 481 -18.75 -23.01 -3.37
C LEU A 481 -18.87 -21.52 -3.65
N VAL A 482 -19.76 -21.14 -4.54
CA VAL A 482 -20.12 -19.75 -4.81
C VAL A 482 -21.57 -19.54 -4.40
N THR A 483 -21.81 -18.67 -3.42
CA THR A 483 -23.18 -18.32 -2.98
C THR A 483 -23.23 -16.88 -2.54
N ARG A 484 -24.28 -16.14 -2.92
CA ARG A 484 -24.53 -14.74 -2.55
C ARG A 484 -25.70 -14.60 -1.58
N THR A 485 -26.19 -15.70 -1.05
CA THR A 485 -27.34 -15.71 -0.12
C THR A 485 -27.07 -14.89 1.13
N LEU A 486 -25.85 -14.98 1.68
CA LEU A 486 -25.42 -14.16 2.82
C LEU A 486 -24.87 -12.84 2.33
N GLY A 487 -25.56 -11.74 2.62
CA GLY A 487 -25.07 -10.39 2.39
C GLY A 487 -24.17 -9.89 3.53
N ARG A 488 -23.80 -8.61 3.50
CA ARG A 488 -22.85 -8.04 4.47
C ARG A 488 -23.38 -8.09 5.89
N VAL A 489 -22.79 -8.94 6.70
CA VAL A 489 -23.05 -9.00 8.14
C VAL A 489 -22.40 -7.83 8.85
N THR A 490 -23.16 -7.13 9.68
CA THR A 490 -22.66 -5.99 10.45
C THR A 490 -23.03 -6.10 11.92
N LEU A 491 -22.16 -5.57 12.78
CA LEU A 491 -22.41 -5.38 14.20
C LEU A 491 -22.75 -3.90 14.43
N ASP A 492 -23.63 -3.60 15.38
CA ASP A 492 -23.94 -2.21 15.79
C ASP A 492 -22.82 -1.54 16.60
N GLY A 493 -21.72 -2.26 16.84
CA GLY A 493 -20.49 -1.77 17.45
C GLY A 493 -19.40 -2.84 17.51
N ASP A 494 -18.16 -2.42 17.64
CA ASP A 494 -16.98 -3.27 17.88
C ASP A 494 -16.86 -3.72 19.35
N SER A 495 -17.68 -3.14 20.20
CA SER A 495 -17.74 -3.42 21.64
C SER A 495 -19.13 -3.15 22.21
N PHE A 496 -19.51 -3.87 23.27
CA PHE A 496 -20.74 -3.62 24.01
C PHE A 496 -20.54 -3.87 25.51
N THR A 497 -21.45 -3.30 26.32
CA THR A 497 -21.30 -3.20 27.78
C THR A 497 -22.56 -3.68 28.49
N PRO A 498 -22.83 -4.99 28.57
CA PRO A 498 -24.05 -5.53 29.18
C PRO A 498 -24.02 -5.40 30.72
N ASN A 499 -24.04 -4.17 31.21
CA ASN A 499 -24.00 -3.79 32.62
C ASN A 499 -25.36 -3.37 33.19
N GLY A 500 -26.40 -3.28 32.36
CA GLY A 500 -27.77 -2.97 32.74
C GLY A 500 -28.07 -1.47 32.89
N ASP A 501 -27.24 -0.59 32.33
CA ASP A 501 -27.44 0.86 32.41
C ASP A 501 -28.30 1.45 31.26
N GLY A 502 -28.80 0.59 30.38
CA GLY A 502 -29.62 0.95 29.22
C GLY A 502 -28.83 1.43 28.00
N SER A 503 -27.51 1.37 28.04
CA SER A 503 -26.63 1.82 26.96
C SER A 503 -25.68 0.69 26.51
N ARG A 504 -25.81 0.24 25.25
CA ARG A 504 -25.00 -0.87 24.69
C ARG A 504 -25.07 -2.16 25.51
N ASP A 505 -26.21 -2.43 26.15
CA ASP A 505 -26.40 -3.67 26.94
C ASP A 505 -26.57 -4.92 26.07
N THR A 506 -26.85 -4.73 24.79
CA THR A 506 -26.95 -5.81 23.80
C THR A 506 -26.18 -5.46 22.55
N LEU A 507 -25.56 -6.47 21.95
CA LEU A 507 -24.96 -6.41 20.62
C LEU A 507 -26.01 -6.82 19.60
N ALA A 508 -26.33 -5.93 18.65
CA ALA A 508 -27.18 -6.28 17.51
C ALA A 508 -26.30 -6.70 16.32
N ILE A 509 -26.69 -7.83 15.71
CA ILE A 509 -26.01 -8.46 14.56
C ILE A 509 -27.01 -8.42 13.41
N SER A 510 -26.77 -7.59 12.41
CA SER A 510 -27.61 -7.48 11.21
C SER A 510 -27.13 -8.43 10.12
N ILE A 511 -28.01 -9.26 9.61
CA ILE A 511 -27.70 -10.38 8.71
C ILE A 511 -28.66 -10.29 7.51
N PRO A 512 -28.28 -9.65 6.42
CA PRO A 512 -29.07 -9.63 5.20
C PRO A 512 -29.02 -10.99 4.50
N LEU A 513 -30.15 -11.50 4.08
CA LEU A 513 -30.31 -12.68 3.23
C LEU A 513 -30.93 -12.27 1.90
N THR A 514 -30.34 -12.68 0.79
CA THR A 514 -30.88 -12.46 -0.57
C THR A 514 -31.83 -13.57 -1.01
N ALA A 515 -31.78 -14.75 -0.36
CA ALA A 515 -32.61 -15.90 -0.59
C ALA A 515 -32.91 -16.60 0.74
N PRO A 516 -33.90 -17.51 0.82
CA PRO A 516 -34.16 -18.30 2.01
C PRO A 516 -32.94 -19.13 2.41
N ALA A 517 -32.65 -19.16 3.74
CA ALA A 517 -31.52 -19.93 4.26
C ALA A 517 -31.72 -20.32 5.72
N THR A 518 -31.02 -21.37 6.15
CA THR A 518 -30.87 -21.71 7.56
C THR A 518 -29.69 -20.93 8.14
N LEU A 519 -29.94 -20.16 9.20
CA LEU A 519 -28.89 -19.39 9.91
C LEU A 519 -28.48 -20.09 11.20
N ALA A 520 -27.19 -19.98 11.52
CA ALA A 520 -26.65 -20.29 12.83
C ALA A 520 -25.68 -19.14 13.24
N VAL A 521 -26.13 -18.32 14.19
CA VAL A 521 -25.29 -17.26 14.78
C VAL A 521 -24.69 -17.81 16.07
N ARG A 522 -23.37 -17.94 16.11
CA ARG A 522 -22.61 -18.44 17.26
C ARG A 522 -21.67 -17.37 17.78
N VAL A 523 -21.54 -17.31 19.09
CA VAL A 523 -20.51 -16.49 19.75
C VAL A 523 -19.43 -17.42 20.26
N LEU A 524 -18.17 -17.12 19.88
CA LEU A 524 -17.01 -17.94 20.19
C LEU A 524 -16.03 -17.17 21.06
N ARG A 525 -15.31 -17.86 21.95
CA ARG A 525 -14.14 -17.36 22.66
C ARG A 525 -13.02 -18.40 22.60
N ASP A 526 -11.85 -18.01 22.12
CA ASP A 526 -10.71 -18.91 21.94
C ASP A 526 -11.11 -20.18 21.15
N GLY A 527 -11.92 -20.00 20.07
CA GLY A 527 -12.46 -21.05 19.23
C GLY A 527 -13.59 -21.89 19.88
N LYS A 528 -13.94 -21.67 21.15
CA LYS A 528 -14.94 -22.42 21.86
C LYS A 528 -16.30 -21.73 21.82
N TRP A 529 -17.34 -22.48 21.55
CA TRP A 529 -18.73 -22.02 21.53
C TRP A 529 -19.20 -21.55 22.92
N VAL A 530 -19.79 -20.34 22.97
CA VAL A 530 -20.25 -19.68 24.19
C VAL A 530 -21.76 -19.48 24.18
N ALA A 531 -22.33 -19.00 23.07
CA ALA A 531 -23.76 -18.71 22.94
C ALA A 531 -24.25 -18.89 21.49
N THR A 532 -25.57 -19.06 21.32
CA THR A 532 -26.23 -19.05 20.00
C THR A 532 -27.38 -18.03 20.05
N PRO A 533 -27.08 -16.76 19.70
CA PRO A 533 -28.08 -15.69 19.69
C PRO A 533 -29.25 -15.93 18.71
N LEU A 534 -29.02 -16.65 17.60
CA LEU A 534 -30.04 -16.95 16.60
C LEU A 534 -29.71 -18.27 15.90
N ALA A 535 -30.73 -19.12 15.70
CA ALA A 535 -30.64 -20.28 14.83
C ALA A 535 -32.04 -20.62 14.30
N GLY A 536 -32.12 -21.08 13.05
CA GLY A 536 -33.37 -21.47 12.39
C GLY A 536 -33.37 -21.17 10.90
N SER A 537 -34.50 -21.50 10.23
CA SER A 537 -34.69 -21.17 8.81
C SER A 537 -35.43 -19.84 8.68
N PHE A 538 -34.96 -19.03 7.74
CA PHE A 538 -35.44 -17.67 7.52
C PHE A 538 -35.63 -17.40 6.03
N GLU A 539 -36.63 -16.61 5.71
CA GLU A 539 -36.86 -16.08 4.37
C GLU A 539 -35.86 -14.97 4.02
N ALA A 540 -35.80 -14.60 2.73
CA ALA A 540 -35.04 -13.44 2.27
C ALA A 540 -35.40 -12.15 3.03
N GLY A 541 -34.44 -11.32 3.31
CA GLY A 541 -34.61 -10.11 4.10
C GLY A 541 -33.55 -9.97 5.20
N THR A 542 -33.58 -8.88 5.95
CA THR A 542 -32.59 -8.64 7.01
C THR A 542 -33.06 -9.27 8.32
N GLN A 543 -32.29 -10.23 8.82
CA GLN A 543 -32.45 -10.85 10.13
C GLN A 543 -31.61 -10.08 11.17
N VAL A 544 -32.08 -10.05 12.41
CA VAL A 544 -31.37 -9.39 13.51
C VAL A 544 -31.23 -10.34 14.68
N ALA A 545 -30.01 -10.79 14.93
CA ALA A 545 -29.68 -11.49 16.17
C ALA A 545 -29.26 -10.50 17.25
N ARG A 546 -29.53 -10.82 18.52
CA ARG A 546 -29.13 -9.99 19.67
C ARG A 546 -28.42 -10.85 20.71
N TRP A 547 -27.28 -10.36 21.18
CA TRP A 547 -26.52 -10.99 22.26
C TRP A 547 -26.34 -10.01 23.43
N ASP A 548 -26.81 -10.42 24.61
CA ASP A 548 -26.79 -9.67 25.87
C ASP A 548 -25.58 -10.01 26.76
N GLY A 549 -24.60 -10.74 26.24
CA GLY A 549 -23.46 -11.24 27.00
C GLY A 549 -23.80 -12.47 27.87
N SER A 550 -24.94 -13.12 27.64
CA SER A 550 -25.26 -14.42 28.25
C SER A 550 -24.47 -15.54 27.56
N LYS A 551 -24.25 -16.62 28.28
CA LYS A 551 -23.79 -17.91 27.78
C LYS A 551 -24.82 -18.99 28.13
N ARG A 552 -24.63 -20.21 27.64
CA ARG A 552 -25.53 -21.32 27.88
C ARG A 552 -25.90 -21.51 29.37
N VAL A 553 -24.98 -21.23 30.29
CA VAL A 553 -25.23 -21.19 31.75
C VAL A 553 -24.47 -20.00 32.32
N GLY A 554 -25.20 -18.96 32.76
CA GLY A 554 -24.68 -17.75 33.35
C GLY A 554 -24.15 -16.70 32.32
N ARG A 555 -23.37 -15.74 32.77
CA ARG A 555 -22.84 -14.63 31.96
C ARG A 555 -21.43 -14.91 31.42
N ALA A 556 -21.16 -14.44 30.22
CA ALA A 556 -19.85 -14.49 29.63
C ALA A 556 -18.89 -13.52 30.36
N ARG A 557 -17.59 -13.82 30.44
CA ARG A 557 -16.57 -12.96 31.07
C ARG A 557 -16.18 -11.85 30.09
N ASP A 558 -15.71 -10.71 30.61
CA ASP A 558 -15.17 -9.65 29.79
C ASP A 558 -13.95 -10.13 28.96
N GLY A 559 -13.81 -9.60 27.74
CA GLY A 559 -12.77 -9.97 26.81
C GLY A 559 -13.22 -10.02 25.36
N ALA A 560 -12.31 -10.45 24.47
CA ALA A 560 -12.55 -10.58 23.06
C ALA A 560 -13.38 -11.84 22.73
N TYR A 561 -14.30 -11.70 21.80
CA TYR A 561 -15.15 -12.72 21.24
C TYR A 561 -15.18 -12.64 19.73
N VAL A 562 -15.63 -13.70 19.08
CA VAL A 562 -15.91 -13.74 17.64
C VAL A 562 -17.38 -14.10 17.46
N VAL A 563 -18.10 -13.27 16.73
CA VAL A 563 -19.43 -13.59 16.23
C VAL A 563 -19.27 -14.32 14.90
N SER A 564 -19.66 -15.57 14.86
CA SER A 564 -19.63 -16.43 13.66
C SER A 564 -21.07 -16.56 13.15
N VAL A 565 -21.31 -16.08 11.95
CA VAL A 565 -22.60 -16.20 11.26
C VAL A 565 -22.42 -17.20 10.12
N GLU A 566 -23.17 -18.27 10.15
CA GLU A 566 -23.22 -19.28 9.11
C GLU A 566 -24.62 -19.31 8.49
N SER A 567 -24.69 -19.19 7.17
CA SER A 567 -25.91 -19.39 6.41
C SER A 567 -25.77 -20.60 5.53
N THR A 568 -26.79 -21.47 5.51
CA THR A 568 -26.86 -22.66 4.66
C THR A 568 -28.06 -22.54 3.76
N ASP A 569 -27.84 -22.59 2.44
CA ASP A 569 -28.87 -22.58 1.40
C ASP A 569 -28.83 -23.85 0.57
N ALA A 570 -29.50 -23.87 -0.57
CA ALA A 570 -29.54 -25.02 -1.49
C ALA A 570 -28.19 -25.30 -2.16
N VAL A 571 -27.30 -24.30 -2.22
CA VAL A 571 -25.95 -24.41 -2.80
C VAL A 571 -24.98 -24.94 -1.76
N GLY A 572 -25.09 -24.48 -0.50
CA GLY A 572 -24.25 -24.91 0.61
C GLY A 572 -24.11 -23.86 1.71
N ALA A 573 -23.01 -23.90 2.47
CA ALA A 573 -22.82 -23.07 3.64
C ALA A 573 -21.81 -21.93 3.37
N ALA A 574 -22.20 -20.69 3.70
CA ALA A 574 -21.32 -19.52 3.77
C ALA A 574 -21.14 -19.07 5.22
N ARG A 575 -19.94 -18.64 5.59
CA ARG A 575 -19.61 -18.26 6.96
C ARG A 575 -18.85 -16.93 6.99
N VAL A 576 -19.24 -16.05 7.92
CA VAL A 576 -18.59 -14.78 8.21
C VAL A 576 -18.27 -14.71 9.70
N GLU A 577 -17.06 -14.24 10.04
CA GLU A 577 -16.61 -14.07 11.41
C GLU A 577 -16.23 -12.62 11.68
N LEU A 578 -16.79 -12.04 12.75
CA LEU A 578 -16.59 -10.66 13.15
C LEU A 578 -16.10 -10.59 14.60
N PRO A 579 -15.00 -9.88 14.89
CA PRO A 579 -14.53 -9.69 16.25
C PRO A 579 -15.42 -8.71 17.01
N VAL A 580 -15.60 -8.94 18.31
CA VAL A 580 -16.30 -8.03 19.21
C VAL A 580 -15.70 -8.09 20.61
N LEU A 581 -15.67 -6.95 21.32
CA LEU A 581 -15.24 -6.85 22.70
C LEU A 581 -16.46 -6.77 23.63
N LEU A 582 -16.52 -7.64 24.62
CA LEU A 582 -17.45 -7.53 25.73
C LEU A 582 -16.68 -6.95 26.92
N ASP A 583 -17.13 -5.80 27.45
CA ASP A 583 -16.47 -5.12 28.55
C ASP A 583 -17.51 -4.43 29.45
N ARG A 584 -17.66 -4.91 30.69
CA ARG A 584 -18.54 -4.31 31.72
C ARG A 584 -17.79 -3.48 32.73
N THR A 585 -16.47 -3.46 32.61
CA THR A 585 -15.60 -2.86 33.63
C THR A 585 -15.45 -1.38 33.37
N ALA A 586 -16.05 -0.55 34.21
CA ALA A 586 -15.88 0.89 34.11
C ALA A 586 -14.48 1.35 34.56
N PRO A 587 -13.87 2.32 33.89
CA PRO A 587 -12.57 2.85 34.27
C PRO A 587 -12.61 3.43 35.69
N ARG A 588 -11.75 2.96 36.58
CA ARG A 588 -11.62 3.50 37.94
C ARG A 588 -10.73 4.72 37.93
N VAL A 589 -11.26 5.83 38.43
CA VAL A 589 -10.50 7.08 38.58
C VAL A 589 -10.39 7.41 40.06
N ARG A 590 -9.18 7.67 40.53
CA ARG A 590 -8.94 8.16 41.90
C ARG A 590 -7.99 9.36 41.91
N LEU A 591 -8.21 10.28 42.83
CA LEU A 591 -7.26 11.36 43.07
C LEU A 591 -6.08 10.82 43.90
N VAL A 592 -4.87 10.94 43.37
CA VAL A 592 -3.63 10.51 44.00
C VAL A 592 -3.02 11.64 44.81
N SER A 593 -3.07 12.86 44.23
CA SER A 593 -2.55 14.07 44.87
C SER A 593 -3.39 15.27 44.46
N ALA A 594 -3.57 16.22 45.38
CA ALA A 594 -4.27 17.47 45.13
C ALA A 594 -3.31 18.62 44.74
N SER A 595 -2.04 18.53 45.08
CA SER A 595 -0.99 19.50 44.77
C SER A 595 0.36 18.79 44.57
N PRO A 596 0.82 18.62 43.31
CA PRO A 596 0.10 18.85 42.07
C PRO A 596 -1.10 17.91 41.90
N ALA A 597 -2.13 18.34 41.24
CA ALA A 597 -3.32 17.52 41.04
C ALA A 597 -3.02 16.34 40.05
N VAL A 598 -3.09 15.12 40.57
CA VAL A 598 -2.79 13.87 39.87
C VAL A 598 -3.94 12.89 40.05
N LEU A 599 -4.48 12.41 38.91
CA LEU A 599 -5.48 11.35 38.87
C LEU A 599 -4.81 10.03 38.46
N ARG A 600 -5.19 8.92 39.08
CA ARG A 600 -4.85 7.57 38.58
C ARG A 600 -6.05 6.95 37.92
N VAL A 601 -5.83 6.43 36.71
CA VAL A 601 -6.87 5.80 35.88
C VAL A 601 -6.46 4.32 35.69
N SER A 602 -7.43 3.40 35.86
CA SER A 602 -7.16 1.96 35.82
C SER A 602 -6.90 1.42 34.41
N GLU A 603 -7.35 2.13 33.37
CA GLU A 603 -7.37 1.69 31.97
C GLU A 603 -7.46 2.86 31.01
N PRO A 604 -7.28 2.66 29.69
CA PRO A 604 -7.49 3.70 28.69
C PRO A 604 -8.91 4.29 28.77
N ALA A 605 -9.01 5.60 28.87
CA ALA A 605 -10.32 6.26 29.01
C ALA A 605 -10.29 7.72 28.53
N THR A 606 -11.44 8.23 28.14
CA THR A 606 -11.65 9.67 27.96
C THR A 606 -12.20 10.26 29.26
N LEU A 607 -11.45 11.21 29.85
CA LEU A 607 -11.86 11.93 31.04
C LEU A 607 -12.48 13.28 30.66
N VAL A 608 -13.67 13.55 31.17
CA VAL A 608 -14.26 14.89 31.16
C VAL A 608 -14.24 15.39 32.60
N ALA A 609 -13.30 16.29 32.91
CA ALA A 609 -13.09 16.80 34.25
C ALA A 609 -13.56 18.25 34.37
N ARG A 610 -14.39 18.56 35.35
CA ARG A 610 -14.67 19.93 35.80
C ARG A 610 -13.82 20.22 37.03
N VAL A 611 -12.83 21.07 36.87
CA VAL A 611 -11.82 21.40 37.88
C VAL A 611 -12.01 22.87 38.29
N ASN A 612 -12.35 23.15 39.53
CA ASN A 612 -12.64 24.50 40.00
C ASN A 612 -13.62 25.25 39.07
N GLY A 613 -14.66 24.57 38.55
CA GLY A 613 -15.62 25.10 37.59
C GLY A 613 -15.22 25.00 36.10
N ALA A 614 -13.94 24.92 35.79
CA ALA A 614 -13.45 24.84 34.42
C ALA A 614 -13.51 23.40 33.84
N LEU A 615 -14.02 23.28 32.60
CA LEU A 615 -14.14 22.00 31.88
C LEU A 615 -12.85 21.64 31.19
N ARG A 616 -12.42 20.39 31.30
CA ARG A 616 -11.24 19.81 30.64
C ARG A 616 -11.58 18.44 30.06
N ARG A 617 -11.11 18.15 28.87
CA ARG A 617 -11.18 16.82 28.25
C ARG A 617 -9.76 16.26 28.12
N ILE A 618 -9.54 15.04 28.55
CA ILE A 618 -8.23 14.38 28.58
C ILE A 618 -8.41 12.96 28.05
N SER A 619 -7.65 12.60 27.02
CA SER A 619 -7.58 11.22 26.54
C SER A 619 -6.43 10.50 27.25
N VAL A 620 -6.73 9.40 27.91
CA VAL A 620 -5.78 8.52 28.58
C VAL A 620 -5.62 7.27 27.74
N VAL A 621 -4.43 7.08 27.17
CA VAL A 621 -4.15 5.98 26.22
C VAL A 621 -3.69 4.69 26.88
N ALA A 622 -3.36 4.74 28.20
CA ALA A 622 -2.98 3.58 29.00
C ALA A 622 -3.34 3.82 30.46
N ALA A 623 -3.47 2.75 31.24
CA ALA A 623 -3.58 2.85 32.69
C ALA A 623 -2.40 3.64 33.28
N GLY A 624 -2.65 4.49 34.28
CA GLY A 624 -1.58 5.26 34.91
C GLY A 624 -2.00 6.60 35.49
N ASP A 625 -0.99 7.40 35.82
CA ASP A 625 -1.15 8.69 36.47
C ASP A 625 -1.28 9.82 35.43
N VAL A 626 -2.32 10.62 35.58
CA VAL A 626 -2.67 11.75 34.72
C VAL A 626 -2.54 13.05 35.52
N ARG A 627 -1.55 13.85 35.18
CA ARG A 627 -1.35 15.15 35.83
C ARG A 627 -2.26 16.22 35.23
N LEU A 628 -3.08 16.84 36.05
CA LEU A 628 -3.91 17.98 35.64
C LEU A 628 -3.03 19.24 35.65
N ARG A 629 -2.58 19.68 34.47
CA ARG A 629 -1.66 20.80 34.31
C ARG A 629 -2.32 22.15 34.64
N ARG A 630 -1.54 23.12 35.16
CA ARG A 630 -1.96 24.51 35.46
C ARG A 630 -3.09 24.61 36.49
N ILE A 631 -3.00 23.83 37.56
CA ILE A 631 -3.87 23.91 38.72
C ILE A 631 -3.00 24.25 39.92
N SER A 632 -3.15 25.45 40.45
CA SER A 632 -2.42 25.93 41.63
C SER A 632 -2.99 25.38 42.93
N ALA A 633 -4.30 25.19 43.00
CA ALA A 633 -4.99 24.58 44.15
C ALA A 633 -6.28 23.89 43.65
N LEU A 634 -6.50 22.65 44.07
CA LEU A 634 -7.69 21.90 43.78
C LEU A 634 -8.74 22.12 44.83
N ARG A 635 -9.81 22.91 44.49
CA ARG A 635 -10.94 23.19 45.38
C ARG A 635 -12.09 22.22 45.13
N THR A 636 -12.49 22.07 43.85
CA THR A 636 -13.59 21.19 43.45
C THR A 636 -13.17 20.35 42.27
N LEU A 637 -13.58 19.10 42.25
CA LEU A 637 -13.28 18.16 41.16
C LEU A 637 -14.50 17.28 40.88
N VAL A 638 -14.91 17.24 39.64
CA VAL A 638 -15.83 16.22 39.13
C VAL A 638 -15.18 15.63 37.87
N VAL A 639 -14.93 14.35 37.85
CA VAL A 639 -14.36 13.65 36.69
C VAL A 639 -15.35 12.59 36.26
N VAL A 640 -15.75 12.63 35.00
CA VAL A 640 -16.45 11.56 34.32
C VAL A 640 -15.43 10.85 33.44
N ALA A 641 -15.18 9.59 33.67
CA ALA A 641 -14.36 8.76 32.83
C ALA A 641 -15.24 7.84 32.00
N ARG A 642 -14.88 7.69 30.72
CA ARG A 642 -15.53 6.75 29.81
C ARG A 642 -14.46 6.02 29.01
N ASP A 643 -14.51 4.68 28.99
CA ASP A 643 -13.65 3.85 28.16
C ASP A 643 -14.14 3.78 26.69
N ALA A 644 -13.45 2.98 25.86
CA ALA A 644 -13.81 2.77 24.47
C ALA A 644 -15.12 1.96 24.30
N ALA A 645 -15.40 1.04 25.23
CA ALA A 645 -16.62 0.23 25.24
C ALA A 645 -17.87 1.04 25.63
N GLY A 646 -17.68 2.18 26.32
CA GLY A 646 -18.74 3.09 26.74
C GLY A 646 -19.03 3.07 28.24
N ASN A 647 -18.35 2.20 29.03
CA ASN A 647 -18.52 2.15 30.47
C ASN A 647 -18.12 3.48 31.13
N ARG A 648 -18.87 3.89 32.13
CA ARG A 648 -18.75 5.20 32.73
C ARG A 648 -18.51 5.11 34.24
N SER A 649 -17.55 5.88 34.76
CA SER A 649 -17.41 6.14 36.18
C SER A 649 -17.34 7.62 36.50
N VAL A 650 -17.64 7.98 37.74
CA VAL A 650 -17.66 9.37 38.19
C VAL A 650 -16.89 9.50 39.50
N LEU A 651 -15.85 10.33 39.51
CA LEU A 651 -15.17 10.78 40.72
C LEU A 651 -15.66 12.18 41.09
N ARG A 652 -16.09 12.40 42.35
CA ARG A 652 -16.47 13.71 42.89
C ARG A 652 -15.63 13.99 44.15
N ARG A 653 -15.10 15.21 44.19
CA ARG A 653 -14.48 15.78 45.36
C ARG A 653 -15.00 17.20 45.55
N ARG A 654 -15.58 17.45 46.67
CA ARG A 654 -15.96 18.81 47.16
C ARG A 654 -14.80 19.45 47.90
#